data_0a6a4225e8b639d31e683defe9bd4d3a
#
_entry.id   0a6a4225e8b639d31e683defe9bd4d3a
#
_cell.length_a   1.000
_cell.length_b   1.000
_cell.length_c   1.000
_cell.angle_alpha   90.00
_cell.angle_beta   90.00
_cell.angle_gamma   90.00
#
_symmetry.space_group_name_H-M   'P 1'
#
loop_
_entity.id
_entity.type
_entity.pdbx_description
1 polymer ?
#
loop_
_entity_poly.entity_id
_entity_poly.type
_entity_poly.pdbx_seq_one_letter_code
_entity_poly.pdbx_strand_id
1 'polypeptide(L)'
;MNIKKSLPLYSILLTLLLFTFQHLSTLPPNALKIDVPENQFSAERAFETLKVLLKENQPHPVGSPLNKKIKKRLIQEFDRLKIEYEVQRTWACATRFSTCAEVENLIGIIPGKEELPYLALMAHYDSVPMAPGAGDDGAGVVAILEAARVLKLDAPYKHPIMLLLTDAEEGGLIGAEAFFNQHPLAKKVGIVLNVEGSGTSGGSMVFRTSDKNELLLNSLSHDHDHPYGFSLSKEIFKRMPNDTDFSVAERANIPGMDFAFVGERNHYHTPNDNIENLDIRTIQHHGENILSASKELLSADWNEMGEESVYLGSTYGFWSQWKSSYSLYILIFSLVLLSTAMLRSTLDFKSVSIAVLLSPLTFLTTVLFGALSFYSLSLLSGNIVSWPGIDWPYRLLLIGSACLGLILGSTVSKRYSQEHEMIYGVWIFWSLLALLTTLFLPDAANLFLLPLLFASSLILISTFLKDQHKLVFLLSTLIVALPSTLGLIFALEQSQGYKLVIAVLPFAGLYAMLISPFLFSKNMKNAFLIIGLPTLIALFAGSNMNLYTEERPQHVNIHFFENIDTDRSYFHLSGNYKNVTASDPEPLIEPLDSFVEVIDKKDLVSFAPDYQFRYWSESSSSGWEGPLISSSESLEKNSIDVNIRSIRSASRIILLLPQDSKLNSFQIGSVKRMPSLSSSGYFKGFYVIYLNGIYDKETDIKLNFEEYERGIEGYLLDISTELPEHLAELYEKRSGVFSPVHRGDQAMLIKKIEL
;
A
#
# COMPACT_ATOMS: atom_id res chain seq x y z
N MET A 1 -38.80 -3.51 32.26
CA MET A 1 -38.08 -4.44 31.36
C MET A 1 -36.86 -4.97 32.10
N ASN A 2 -36.64 -6.27 32.18
CA ASN A 2 -35.52 -6.81 32.98
C ASN A 2 -34.22 -6.64 32.14
N ILE A 3 -33.46 -5.59 32.47
CA ILE A 3 -32.26 -5.16 31.72
C ILE A 3 -31.28 -6.30 31.53
N LYS A 4 -31.09 -7.20 32.51
CA LYS A 4 -30.20 -8.37 32.40
C LYS A 4 -30.62 -9.34 31.28
N LYS A 5 -31.92 -9.50 31.00
CA LYS A 5 -32.43 -10.39 29.91
C LYS A 5 -32.24 -9.77 28.53
N SER A 6 -32.11 -8.47 28.45
CA SER A 6 -31.95 -7.75 27.16
C SER A 6 -30.49 -7.40 26.84
N LEU A 7 -29.55 -7.67 27.75
CA LEU A 7 -28.13 -7.33 27.61
C LEU A 7 -27.50 -7.85 26.32
N PRO A 8 -27.69 -9.13 25.93
CA PRO A 8 -27.12 -9.61 24.66
C PRO A 8 -27.69 -8.87 23.44
N LEU A 9 -28.96 -8.48 23.47
CA LEU A 9 -29.56 -7.71 22.38
C LEU A 9 -28.91 -6.31 22.29
N TYR A 10 -28.77 -5.63 23.44
CA TYR A 10 -28.14 -4.32 23.46
C TYR A 10 -26.67 -4.36 23.04
N SER A 11 -25.89 -5.37 23.46
CA SER A 11 -24.51 -5.52 23.03
C SER A 11 -24.37 -5.79 21.51
N ILE A 12 -25.28 -6.60 20.94
CA ILE A 12 -25.31 -6.86 19.49
C ILE A 12 -25.71 -5.58 18.72
N LEU A 13 -26.79 -4.90 19.15
CA LEU A 13 -27.23 -3.65 18.51
C LEU A 13 -26.15 -2.57 18.60
N LEU A 14 -25.51 -2.43 19.75
CA LEU A 14 -24.37 -1.52 19.93
C LEU A 14 -23.23 -1.90 18.98
N THR A 15 -22.87 -3.19 18.90
CA THR A 15 -21.80 -3.65 17.99
C THR A 15 -22.12 -3.34 16.54
N LEU A 16 -23.36 -3.58 16.09
CA LEU A 16 -23.77 -3.26 14.70
C LEU A 16 -23.71 -1.75 14.44
N LEU A 17 -24.20 -0.94 15.39
CA LEU A 17 -24.12 0.51 15.30
C LEU A 17 -22.66 0.97 15.21
N LEU A 18 -21.80 0.45 16.09
CA LEU A 18 -20.39 0.78 16.14
C LEU A 18 -19.64 0.33 14.88
N PHE A 19 -19.97 -0.85 14.34
CA PHE A 19 -19.40 -1.34 13.10
C PHE A 19 -19.75 -0.40 11.93
N THR A 20 -21.02 0.00 11.83
CA THR A 20 -21.46 0.96 10.80
C THR A 20 -20.77 2.32 10.97
N PHE A 21 -20.71 2.83 12.20
CA PHE A 21 -20.02 4.08 12.50
C PHE A 21 -18.54 4.01 12.13
N GLN A 22 -17.86 2.92 12.49
CA GLN A 22 -16.43 2.77 12.17
C GLN A 22 -16.19 2.64 10.66
N HIS A 23 -17.06 1.95 9.93
CA HIS A 23 -16.96 1.91 8.47
C HIS A 23 -17.08 3.33 7.89
N LEU A 24 -18.07 4.09 8.30
CA LEU A 24 -18.22 5.49 7.88
C LEU A 24 -16.99 6.34 8.24
N SER A 25 -16.34 6.07 9.37
CA SER A 25 -15.18 6.81 9.87
C SER A 25 -13.86 6.52 9.13
N THR A 26 -13.87 5.64 8.14
CA THR A 26 -12.74 5.40 7.23
C THR A 26 -12.95 6.03 5.85
N LEU A 27 -14.14 6.58 5.60
CA LEU A 27 -14.43 7.27 4.35
C LEU A 27 -13.77 8.66 4.32
N PRO A 28 -13.30 9.11 3.14
CA PRO A 28 -12.76 10.44 3.00
C PRO A 28 -13.84 11.52 3.23
N PRO A 29 -13.45 12.75 3.59
CA PRO A 29 -14.36 13.88 3.73
C PRO A 29 -15.05 14.23 2.41
N ASN A 30 -16.14 14.99 2.47
CA ASN A 30 -16.82 15.44 1.28
C ASN A 30 -15.94 16.38 0.45
N ALA A 31 -15.91 16.15 -0.85
CA ALA A 31 -15.20 17.02 -1.78
C ALA A 31 -15.80 18.44 -1.79
N LEU A 32 -14.95 19.44 -1.63
CA LEU A 32 -15.35 20.85 -1.75
C LEU A 32 -15.37 21.26 -3.22
N LYS A 33 -16.39 22.06 -3.53
CA LYS A 33 -16.68 22.52 -4.90
C LYS A 33 -15.68 23.59 -5.36
N ILE A 34 -15.72 23.88 -6.67
CA ILE A 34 -14.84 24.86 -7.29
C ILE A 34 -15.10 26.30 -6.82
N ASP A 35 -16.32 26.61 -6.38
CA ASP A 35 -16.79 27.95 -5.99
C ASP A 35 -16.54 28.28 -4.49
N VAL A 36 -15.90 27.39 -3.72
CA VAL A 36 -15.50 27.73 -2.35
C VAL A 36 -14.45 28.84 -2.32
N PRO A 37 -14.31 29.58 -1.19
CA PRO A 37 -13.35 30.66 -1.06
C PRO A 37 -11.93 30.28 -1.52
N GLU A 38 -11.20 31.24 -2.08
CA GLU A 38 -9.84 30.99 -2.62
C GLU A 38 -8.83 30.48 -1.57
N ASN A 39 -9.02 30.83 -0.29
CA ASN A 39 -8.18 30.37 0.81
C ASN A 39 -8.55 28.97 1.33
N GLN A 40 -9.50 28.29 0.70
CA GLN A 40 -9.84 26.90 0.98
C GLN A 40 -9.32 25.98 -0.12
N PHE A 41 -8.92 24.77 0.25
CA PHE A 41 -8.63 23.69 -0.67
C PHE A 41 -9.93 23.23 -1.36
N SER A 42 -9.90 22.97 -2.66
CA SER A 42 -11.04 22.44 -3.40
C SER A 42 -10.62 21.22 -4.22
N ALA A 43 -11.19 20.08 -3.90
CA ALA A 43 -10.99 18.86 -4.69
C ALA A 43 -11.50 19.01 -6.12
N GLU A 44 -12.59 19.73 -6.36
CA GLU A 44 -13.06 19.97 -7.74
C GLU A 44 -12.06 20.81 -8.55
N ARG A 45 -11.43 21.86 -7.98
CA ARG A 45 -10.36 22.61 -8.67
C ARG A 45 -9.15 21.74 -8.97
N ALA A 46 -8.72 20.95 -8.00
CA ALA A 46 -7.62 20.01 -8.16
C ALA A 46 -7.93 18.96 -9.24
N PHE A 47 -9.14 18.43 -9.25
CA PHE A 47 -9.59 17.45 -10.25
C PHE A 47 -9.68 18.00 -11.66
N GLU A 48 -10.11 19.26 -11.83
CA GLU A 48 -10.07 19.91 -13.14
C GLU A 48 -8.62 20.07 -13.64
N THR A 49 -7.67 20.34 -12.75
CA THR A 49 -6.24 20.33 -13.09
C THR A 49 -5.79 18.92 -13.50
N LEU A 50 -6.21 17.85 -12.78
CA LEU A 50 -5.89 16.47 -13.11
C LEU A 50 -6.38 16.10 -14.52
N LYS A 51 -7.61 16.48 -14.87
CA LYS A 51 -8.16 16.25 -16.23
C LYS A 51 -7.33 16.91 -17.33
N VAL A 52 -6.74 18.07 -17.04
CA VAL A 52 -5.83 18.73 -17.99
C VAL A 52 -4.50 17.98 -18.08
N LEU A 53 -3.95 17.56 -16.95
CA LEU A 53 -2.68 16.83 -16.90
C LEU A 53 -2.79 15.49 -17.60
N LEU A 54 -3.80 14.69 -17.27
CA LEU A 54 -4.03 13.33 -17.78
C LEU A 54 -5.04 13.29 -18.94
N LYS A 55 -5.08 14.30 -19.79
CA LYS A 55 -6.08 14.46 -20.85
C LYS A 55 -6.23 13.22 -21.77
N GLU A 56 -5.13 12.53 -22.05
CA GLU A 56 -5.14 11.31 -22.86
C GLU A 56 -5.64 10.09 -22.10
N ASN A 57 -5.64 10.13 -20.76
CA ASN A 57 -6.03 9.04 -19.86
C ASN A 57 -5.32 7.72 -20.22
N GLN A 58 -4.01 7.80 -20.42
CA GLN A 58 -3.15 6.71 -20.86
C GLN A 58 -1.87 6.64 -20.03
N PRO A 59 -1.21 5.46 -19.97
CA PRO A 59 0.05 5.27 -19.28
C PRO A 59 1.14 6.23 -19.76
N HIS A 60 1.92 6.72 -18.80
CA HIS A 60 3.00 7.68 -19.06
C HIS A 60 4.28 7.38 -18.26
N PRO A 61 4.85 6.17 -18.42
CA PRO A 61 6.07 5.81 -17.73
C PRO A 61 7.22 6.72 -18.14
N VAL A 62 8.25 6.78 -17.28
CA VAL A 62 9.44 7.60 -17.47
C VAL A 62 9.98 7.57 -18.90
N GLY A 63 10.32 8.74 -19.44
CA GLY A 63 10.90 8.90 -20.79
C GLY A 63 9.90 8.75 -21.94
N SER A 64 8.65 8.30 -21.70
CA SER A 64 7.64 8.15 -22.74
C SER A 64 7.28 9.49 -23.39
N PRO A 65 6.76 9.49 -24.62
CA PRO A 65 6.25 10.71 -25.26
C PRO A 65 5.15 11.40 -24.44
N LEU A 66 4.31 10.64 -23.75
CA LEU A 66 3.22 11.21 -22.92
C LEU A 66 3.75 11.76 -21.61
N ASN A 67 4.70 11.11 -20.94
CA ASN A 67 5.39 11.65 -19.75
C ASN A 67 5.98 13.03 -20.03
N LYS A 68 6.65 13.21 -21.18
CA LYS A 68 7.16 14.53 -21.61
C LYS A 68 6.06 15.58 -21.82
N LYS A 69 4.86 15.17 -22.29
CA LYS A 69 3.70 16.07 -22.44
C LYS A 69 3.15 16.47 -21.07
N ILE A 70 3.02 15.50 -20.15
CA ILE A 70 2.54 15.76 -18.78
C ILE A 70 3.49 16.70 -18.06
N LYS A 71 4.80 16.45 -18.11
CA LYS A 71 5.81 17.38 -17.58
C LYS A 71 5.61 18.82 -18.14
N LYS A 72 5.38 18.95 -19.45
CA LYS A 72 5.13 20.28 -20.05
C LYS A 72 3.86 20.93 -19.49
N ARG A 73 2.81 20.16 -19.24
CA ARG A 73 1.56 20.67 -18.63
C ARG A 73 1.78 21.07 -17.17
N LEU A 74 2.58 20.31 -16.41
CA LEU A 74 2.98 20.67 -15.05
C LEU A 74 3.77 22.00 -15.00
N ILE A 75 4.67 22.21 -15.95
CA ILE A 75 5.37 23.50 -16.12
C ILE A 75 4.37 24.64 -16.39
N GLN A 76 3.37 24.41 -17.23
CA GLN A 76 2.30 25.40 -17.48
C GLN A 76 1.49 25.69 -16.20
N GLU A 77 1.28 24.70 -15.34
CA GLU A 77 0.64 24.92 -14.05
C GLU A 77 1.53 25.73 -13.09
N PHE A 78 2.84 25.49 -13.04
CA PHE A 78 3.76 26.33 -12.28
C PHE A 78 3.75 27.78 -12.78
N ASP A 79 3.75 27.99 -14.11
CA ASP A 79 3.63 29.32 -14.71
C ASP A 79 2.28 29.98 -14.34
N ARG A 80 1.16 29.25 -14.42
CA ARG A 80 -0.18 29.73 -14.03
C ARG A 80 -0.24 30.15 -12.56
N LEU A 81 0.39 29.35 -11.70
CA LEU A 81 0.50 29.63 -10.27
C LEU A 81 1.59 30.66 -9.95
N LYS A 82 2.39 31.08 -10.94
CA LYS A 82 3.55 31.97 -10.77
C LYS A 82 4.54 31.43 -9.73
N ILE A 83 4.83 30.14 -9.78
CA ILE A 83 5.84 29.46 -8.95
C ILE A 83 7.12 29.39 -9.78
N GLU A 84 8.22 29.88 -9.24
CA GLU A 84 9.54 29.72 -9.85
C GLU A 84 9.93 28.23 -9.79
N TYR A 85 10.49 27.71 -10.88
CA TYR A 85 10.84 26.30 -10.95
C TYR A 85 12.17 26.06 -11.69
N GLU A 86 12.74 24.91 -11.43
CA GLU A 86 13.82 24.33 -12.21
C GLU A 86 13.51 22.88 -12.59
N VAL A 87 14.16 22.39 -13.65
CA VAL A 87 14.07 21.01 -14.10
C VAL A 87 15.41 20.33 -13.85
N GLN A 88 15.45 19.37 -12.94
CA GLN A 88 16.61 18.53 -12.76
C GLN A 88 16.60 17.43 -13.81
N ARG A 89 17.46 17.49 -14.82
CA ARG A 89 17.65 16.43 -15.80
C ARG A 89 18.99 15.73 -15.55
N THR A 90 18.93 14.44 -15.21
CA THR A 90 20.11 13.65 -14.92
C THR A 90 19.84 12.15 -15.02
N TRP A 91 20.90 11.36 -15.25
CA TRP A 91 20.86 9.94 -15.02
C TRP A 91 20.92 9.63 -13.51
N ALA A 92 20.12 8.70 -13.08
CA ALA A 92 20.18 8.13 -11.73
C ALA A 92 19.85 6.65 -11.73
N CYS A 93 20.20 5.96 -10.67
CA CYS A 93 19.95 4.53 -10.53
C CYS A 93 19.35 4.24 -9.15
N ALA A 94 18.40 3.32 -9.10
CA ALA A 94 17.83 2.80 -7.88
C ALA A 94 18.89 2.18 -6.96
N THR A 95 18.71 2.31 -5.66
CA THR A 95 19.68 1.76 -4.68
C THR A 95 19.65 0.23 -4.62
N ARG A 96 18.46 -0.39 -4.76
CA ARG A 96 18.29 -1.84 -4.57
C ARG A 96 18.71 -2.71 -5.75
N PHE A 97 18.64 -2.17 -6.98
CA PHE A 97 18.93 -2.90 -8.21
C PHE A 97 19.74 -2.01 -9.14
N SER A 98 20.49 -2.59 -10.09
CA SER A 98 21.16 -1.84 -11.15
C SER A 98 20.13 -1.34 -12.18
N THR A 99 19.09 -0.65 -11.71
CA THR A 99 18.01 -0.08 -12.53
C THR A 99 18.23 1.42 -12.65
N CYS A 100 18.43 1.91 -13.85
CA CYS A 100 18.74 3.32 -14.10
C CYS A 100 17.76 3.93 -15.10
N ALA A 101 17.58 5.25 -15.00
CA ALA A 101 16.81 6.06 -15.96
C ALA A 101 17.40 7.47 -16.06
N GLU A 102 17.17 8.15 -17.19
CA GLU A 102 17.33 9.59 -17.27
C GLU A 102 16.02 10.23 -16.81
N VAL A 103 16.05 10.88 -15.64
CA VAL A 103 14.88 11.47 -15.00
C VAL A 103 14.82 12.99 -15.20
N GLU A 104 13.63 13.55 -15.14
CA GLU A 104 13.39 14.98 -15.27
C GLU A 104 12.48 15.50 -14.14
N ASN A 105 13.02 15.57 -12.90
CA ASN A 105 12.28 16.09 -11.75
C ASN A 105 11.93 17.57 -11.91
N LEU A 106 10.72 17.96 -11.48
CA LEU A 106 10.29 19.36 -11.41
C LEU A 106 10.38 19.86 -9.97
N ILE A 107 11.08 20.99 -9.77
CA ILE A 107 11.34 21.58 -8.47
C ILE A 107 10.80 23.00 -8.47
N GLY A 108 9.62 23.20 -7.86
CA GLY A 108 9.00 24.51 -7.70
C GLY A 108 9.36 25.12 -6.34
N ILE A 109 9.58 26.44 -6.28
CA ILE A 109 9.99 27.15 -5.05
C ILE A 109 9.01 28.29 -4.76
N ILE A 110 8.49 28.30 -3.52
CA ILE A 110 7.81 29.46 -2.93
C ILE A 110 8.74 30.01 -1.84
N PRO A 111 9.27 31.23 -1.99
CA PRO A 111 10.26 31.76 -1.05
C PRO A 111 9.68 31.99 0.34
N GLY A 112 10.50 31.77 1.36
CA GLY A 112 10.22 32.09 2.76
C GLY A 112 10.68 33.50 3.14
N LYS A 113 10.41 33.90 4.38
CA LYS A 113 10.91 35.16 4.96
C LYS A 113 12.39 35.07 5.34
N GLU A 114 12.86 33.89 5.64
CA GLU A 114 14.22 33.62 6.11
C GLU A 114 14.86 32.53 5.22
N GLU A 115 16.17 32.49 5.15
CA GLU A 115 16.95 31.44 4.50
C GLU A 115 17.02 30.20 5.40
N LEU A 116 15.86 29.57 5.65
CA LEU A 116 15.69 28.37 6.44
C LEU A 116 15.56 27.12 5.55
N PRO A 117 15.66 25.92 6.14
CA PRO A 117 15.38 24.68 5.38
C PRO A 117 13.97 24.66 4.80
N TYR A 118 13.85 24.02 3.63
CA TYR A 118 12.58 23.87 2.91
C TYR A 118 11.65 22.87 3.56
N LEU A 119 10.35 23.17 3.56
CA LEU A 119 9.29 22.17 3.62
C LEU A 119 9.08 21.65 2.19
N ALA A 120 9.40 20.39 1.94
CA ALA A 120 9.19 19.77 0.63
C ALA A 120 7.85 19.03 0.61
N LEU A 121 7.00 19.39 -0.35
CA LEU A 121 5.78 18.67 -0.72
C LEU A 121 6.13 17.80 -1.92
N MET A 122 6.06 16.46 -1.75
CA MET A 122 6.59 15.51 -2.72
C MET A 122 5.49 14.56 -3.22
N ALA A 123 5.49 14.32 -4.53
CA ALA A 123 4.65 13.36 -5.24
C ALA A 123 5.34 12.98 -6.55
N HIS A 124 5.01 11.82 -7.14
CA HIS A 124 5.56 11.46 -8.45
C HIS A 124 4.55 11.71 -9.58
N TYR A 125 5.06 11.98 -10.79
CA TYR A 125 4.22 12.27 -11.94
C TYR A 125 4.35 11.26 -13.08
N ASP A 126 5.19 10.25 -12.94
CA ASP A 126 5.21 9.11 -13.86
C ASP A 126 4.19 8.05 -13.44
N SER A 127 3.90 7.12 -14.33
CA SER A 127 3.03 5.98 -14.05
C SER A 127 3.67 4.67 -14.49
N VAL A 128 3.11 3.53 -14.02
CA VAL A 128 3.46 2.23 -14.60
C VAL A 128 3.00 2.13 -16.06
N PRO A 129 3.58 1.19 -16.86
CA PRO A 129 3.22 1.02 -18.27
C PRO A 129 1.75 0.65 -18.54
N MET A 130 0.99 0.20 -17.54
CA MET A 130 -0.41 -0.25 -17.75
C MET A 130 -1.47 0.62 -17.06
N ALA A 131 -1.08 1.61 -16.28
CA ALA A 131 -2.03 2.49 -15.60
C ALA A 131 -1.92 3.94 -16.08
N PRO A 132 -3.06 4.63 -16.29
CA PRO A 132 -3.07 6.07 -16.49
C PRO A 132 -2.54 6.87 -15.29
N GLY A 133 -2.47 6.28 -14.07
CA GLY A 133 -1.88 6.91 -12.89
C GLY A 133 -2.73 8.06 -12.33
N ALA A 134 -4.06 7.95 -12.35
CA ALA A 134 -4.94 8.99 -11.81
C ALA A 134 -4.90 9.00 -10.28
N GLY A 135 -4.91 7.80 -9.66
CA GLY A 135 -4.73 7.62 -8.22
C GLY A 135 -3.26 7.60 -7.84
N ASP A 136 -2.42 6.94 -8.62
CA ASP A 136 -1.02 6.65 -8.39
C ASP A 136 -0.12 7.32 -9.45
N ASP A 137 0.40 8.59 -9.30
CA ASP A 137 0.11 9.47 -8.16
C ASP A 137 -0.42 10.85 -8.65
N GLY A 138 -1.24 10.84 -9.71
CA GLY A 138 -1.88 12.06 -10.21
C GLY A 138 -2.69 12.79 -9.12
N ALA A 139 -3.34 12.04 -8.22
CA ALA A 139 -4.10 12.59 -7.09
C ALA A 139 -3.19 13.37 -6.14
N GLY A 140 -2.02 12.84 -5.79
CA GLY A 140 -1.02 13.52 -4.96
C GLY A 140 -0.45 14.75 -5.64
N VAL A 141 -0.11 14.65 -6.92
CA VAL A 141 0.39 15.80 -7.70
C VAL A 141 -0.59 16.97 -7.66
N VAL A 142 -1.87 16.75 -7.94
CA VAL A 142 -2.85 17.86 -7.96
C VAL A 142 -3.24 18.33 -6.57
N ALA A 143 -3.15 17.45 -5.55
CA ALA A 143 -3.32 17.86 -4.16
C ALA A 143 -2.21 18.84 -3.74
N ILE A 144 -0.95 18.57 -4.10
CA ILE A 144 0.18 19.48 -3.86
C ILE A 144 0.00 20.80 -4.61
N LEU A 145 -0.39 20.78 -5.89
CA LEU A 145 -0.58 21.99 -6.69
C LEU A 145 -1.68 22.92 -6.13
N GLU A 146 -2.83 22.34 -5.75
CA GLU A 146 -3.92 23.11 -5.16
C GLU A 146 -3.59 23.59 -3.74
N ALA A 147 -2.91 22.77 -2.92
CA ALA A 147 -2.40 23.20 -1.61
C ALA A 147 -1.39 24.33 -1.75
N ALA A 148 -0.46 24.26 -2.71
CA ALA A 148 0.49 25.32 -3.00
C ALA A 148 -0.20 26.62 -3.45
N ARG A 149 -1.27 26.53 -4.24
CA ARG A 149 -2.10 27.69 -4.60
C ARG A 149 -2.65 28.38 -3.35
N VAL A 150 -3.20 27.61 -2.41
CA VAL A 150 -3.75 28.17 -1.15
C VAL A 150 -2.64 28.76 -0.28
N LEU A 151 -1.57 27.99 -0.05
CA LEU A 151 -0.44 28.44 0.76
C LEU A 151 0.20 29.73 0.23
N LYS A 152 0.22 29.90 -1.08
CA LYS A 152 0.80 31.10 -1.70
C LYS A 152 0.01 32.38 -1.41
N LEU A 153 -1.29 32.29 -1.08
CA LEU A 153 -2.09 33.48 -0.70
C LEU A 153 -1.57 34.14 0.58
N ASP A 154 -1.06 33.34 1.52
CA ASP A 154 -0.57 33.80 2.82
C ASP A 154 0.97 33.91 2.87
N ALA A 155 1.67 33.58 1.77
CA ALA A 155 3.13 33.68 1.68
C ALA A 155 3.60 35.14 1.73
N PRO A 156 4.84 35.41 2.22
CA PRO A 156 5.86 34.43 2.63
C PRO A 156 5.71 33.93 4.08
N TYR A 157 5.91 32.65 4.27
CA TYR A 157 6.00 32.02 5.60
C TYR A 157 7.43 32.15 6.18
N LYS A 158 7.65 31.66 7.41
CA LYS A 158 8.99 31.59 8.01
C LYS A 158 9.92 30.73 7.18
N HIS A 159 9.50 29.48 6.90
CA HIS A 159 10.21 28.54 6.04
C HIS A 159 9.79 28.67 4.57
N PRO A 160 10.70 28.47 3.61
CA PRO A 160 10.34 28.35 2.20
C PRO A 160 9.69 26.99 1.91
N ILE A 161 8.89 26.93 0.83
CA ILE A 161 8.22 25.69 0.37
C ILE A 161 8.89 25.22 -0.91
N MET A 162 9.13 23.93 -1.01
CA MET A 162 9.56 23.25 -2.22
C MET A 162 8.45 22.29 -2.69
N LEU A 163 8.05 22.40 -3.95
CA LEU A 163 7.24 21.40 -4.62
C LEU A 163 8.20 20.48 -5.38
N LEU A 164 8.34 19.25 -4.96
CA LEU A 164 9.20 18.26 -5.59
C LEU A 164 8.34 17.21 -6.30
N LEU A 165 8.15 17.40 -7.62
CA LEU A 165 7.45 16.43 -8.45
C LEU A 165 8.48 15.52 -9.10
N THR A 166 8.57 14.29 -8.64
CA THR A 166 9.58 13.32 -9.05
C THR A 166 9.15 12.56 -10.31
N ASP A 167 10.14 12.10 -11.06
CA ASP A 167 9.98 11.24 -12.24
C ASP A 167 10.56 9.86 -11.95
N ALA A 168 10.06 8.82 -12.59
CA ALA A 168 10.57 7.45 -12.44
C ALA A 168 10.51 6.87 -11.02
N GLU A 169 9.50 7.20 -10.23
CA GLU A 169 9.21 6.53 -8.97
C GLU A 169 8.95 5.05 -9.24
N GLU A 170 8.10 4.75 -10.21
CA GLU A 170 7.69 3.41 -10.66
C GLU A 170 8.84 2.60 -11.29
N GLY A 171 9.89 3.28 -11.69
CA GLY A 171 11.15 2.69 -12.11
C GLY A 171 12.02 2.18 -10.95
N GLY A 172 11.66 2.49 -9.71
CA GLY A 172 12.37 2.16 -8.47
C GLY A 172 12.90 3.38 -7.73
N LEU A 173 12.08 4.41 -7.53
CA LEU A 173 12.34 5.64 -6.79
C LEU A 173 13.48 6.48 -7.41
N ILE A 174 13.69 6.36 -8.73
CA ILE A 174 14.91 6.88 -9.38
C ILE A 174 14.94 8.41 -9.34
N GLY A 175 13.78 9.08 -9.45
CA GLY A 175 13.69 10.53 -9.35
C GLY A 175 14.08 11.05 -7.98
N ALA A 176 13.57 10.43 -6.93
CA ALA A 176 13.98 10.78 -5.56
C ALA A 176 15.46 10.49 -5.32
N GLU A 177 16.00 9.35 -5.80
CA GLU A 177 17.45 9.06 -5.75
C GLU A 177 18.27 10.13 -6.47
N ALA A 178 17.78 10.62 -7.62
CA ALA A 178 18.43 11.71 -8.35
C ALA A 178 18.44 13.01 -7.53
N PHE A 179 17.31 13.37 -6.92
CA PHE A 179 17.21 14.60 -6.16
C PHE A 179 18.04 14.52 -4.88
N PHE A 180 17.79 13.56 -4.01
CA PHE A 180 18.43 13.52 -2.68
C PHE A 180 19.92 13.23 -2.73
N ASN A 181 20.43 12.50 -3.75
CA ASN A 181 21.85 12.19 -3.84
C ASN A 181 22.67 13.14 -4.74
N GLN A 182 22.03 13.87 -5.67
CA GLN A 182 22.78 14.63 -6.67
C GLN A 182 22.46 16.14 -6.66
N HIS A 183 21.22 16.53 -6.24
CA HIS A 183 20.78 17.91 -6.36
C HIS A 183 21.31 18.79 -5.19
N PRO A 184 21.86 20.00 -5.46
CA PRO A 184 22.37 20.86 -4.40
C PRO A 184 21.33 21.28 -3.35
N LEU A 185 20.05 21.46 -3.77
CA LEU A 185 18.96 21.85 -2.88
C LEU A 185 18.54 20.73 -1.92
N ALA A 186 18.89 19.47 -2.18
CA ALA A 186 18.58 18.38 -1.26
C ALA A 186 19.11 18.62 0.16
N LYS A 187 20.30 19.23 0.29
CA LYS A 187 20.89 19.58 1.58
C LYS A 187 20.15 20.71 2.33
N LYS A 188 19.24 21.39 1.66
CA LYS A 188 18.42 22.46 2.23
C LYS A 188 17.01 21.99 2.57
N VAL A 189 16.63 20.75 2.27
CA VAL A 189 15.35 20.18 2.68
C VAL A 189 15.40 19.84 4.17
N GLY A 190 14.43 20.32 4.94
CA GLY A 190 14.35 20.08 6.37
C GLY A 190 13.26 19.11 6.77
N ILE A 191 12.10 19.15 6.08
CA ILE A 191 10.97 18.24 6.29
C ILE A 191 10.37 17.87 4.93
N VAL A 192 9.92 16.62 4.79
CA VAL A 192 9.20 16.12 3.61
C VAL A 192 7.78 15.71 3.99
N LEU A 193 6.79 16.17 3.24
CA LEU A 193 5.44 15.62 3.20
C LEU A 193 5.27 14.92 1.85
N ASN A 194 5.28 13.60 1.86
CA ASN A 194 5.08 12.78 0.67
C ASN A 194 3.62 12.35 0.55
N VAL A 195 3.11 12.29 -0.65
CA VAL A 195 1.74 11.88 -0.95
C VAL A 195 1.78 10.75 -1.96
N GLU A 196 0.93 9.77 -1.77
CA GLU A 196 0.92 8.53 -2.55
C GLU A 196 -0.48 7.98 -2.75
N GLY A 197 -0.66 7.17 -3.77
CA GLY A 197 -1.88 6.45 -4.03
C GLY A 197 -1.67 4.95 -4.22
N SER A 198 -2.56 4.13 -3.67
CA SER A 198 -2.51 2.68 -3.90
C SER A 198 -3.91 2.14 -4.17
N GLY A 199 -4.54 2.68 -5.21
CA GLY A 199 -5.92 2.44 -5.62
C GLY A 199 -6.56 3.71 -6.17
N THR A 200 -7.90 3.80 -6.13
CA THR A 200 -8.63 4.97 -6.67
C THR A 200 -9.58 5.62 -5.68
N SER A 201 -9.58 5.19 -4.41
CA SER A 201 -10.49 5.74 -3.40
C SER A 201 -9.95 5.56 -1.97
N GLY A 202 -10.70 6.09 -0.99
CA GLY A 202 -10.44 5.91 0.44
C GLY A 202 -9.86 7.12 1.12
N GLY A 203 -9.83 7.06 2.45
CA GLY A 203 -9.24 8.12 3.27
C GLY A 203 -7.73 8.18 3.14
N SER A 204 -7.20 9.38 2.98
CA SER A 204 -5.76 9.65 3.02
C SER A 204 -5.24 9.47 4.44
N MET A 205 -4.42 8.48 4.65
CA MET A 205 -3.90 8.07 5.94
C MET A 205 -2.43 8.46 6.06
N VAL A 206 -2.03 9.06 7.19
CA VAL A 206 -0.62 9.09 7.56
C VAL A 206 -0.22 7.68 7.97
N PHE A 207 0.40 6.95 7.06
CA PHE A 207 0.75 5.56 7.29
C PHE A 207 2.19 5.37 7.76
N ARG A 208 3.04 6.39 7.56
CA ARG A 208 4.43 6.37 8.01
C ARG A 208 4.88 7.76 8.42
N THR A 209 5.68 7.82 9.48
CA THR A 209 6.43 9.00 9.89
C THR A 209 7.88 8.62 10.13
N SER A 210 8.79 9.58 10.03
CA SER A 210 10.15 9.44 10.55
C SER A 210 10.14 9.25 12.07
N ASP A 211 11.29 8.85 12.63
CA ASP A 211 11.48 8.86 14.07
C ASP A 211 11.47 10.30 14.64
N LYS A 212 11.18 10.45 15.95
CA LYS A 212 11.00 11.77 16.58
C LYS A 212 9.91 12.61 15.92
N ASN A 213 8.74 12.07 15.81
CA ASN A 213 7.62 12.56 15.03
C ASN A 213 6.66 13.50 15.78
N GLU A 214 6.96 13.93 17.02
CA GLU A 214 6.03 14.74 17.84
C GLU A 214 5.61 16.03 17.13
N LEU A 215 6.54 16.79 16.56
CA LEU A 215 6.25 18.02 15.81
C LEU A 215 5.37 17.74 14.58
N LEU A 216 5.68 16.68 13.84
CA LEU A 216 4.94 16.27 12.66
C LEU A 216 3.49 15.91 12.99
N LEU A 217 3.28 15.12 14.04
CA LEU A 217 1.94 14.72 14.47
C LEU A 217 1.13 15.89 15.06
N ASN A 218 1.80 16.82 15.77
CA ASN A 218 1.16 18.02 16.26
C ASN A 218 0.62 18.89 15.13
N SER A 219 1.31 18.95 13.99
CA SER A 219 0.86 19.69 12.82
C SER A 219 -0.42 19.15 12.19
N LEU A 220 -0.75 17.87 12.43
CA LEU A 220 -2.00 17.25 12.00
C LEU A 220 -3.12 17.37 13.06
N SER A 221 -2.78 17.58 14.34
CA SER A 221 -3.77 17.53 15.41
C SER A 221 -4.41 18.88 15.75
N HIS A 222 -3.85 20.00 15.27
CA HIS A 222 -4.22 21.33 15.76
C HIS A 222 -5.45 21.92 15.03
N ASP A 223 -5.45 21.90 13.70
CA ASP A 223 -6.53 22.50 12.89
C ASP A 223 -7.01 21.56 11.77
N HIS A 224 -6.93 20.25 12.01
CA HIS A 224 -7.34 19.25 11.03
C HIS A 224 -8.66 18.60 11.44
N ASP A 225 -9.71 18.77 10.61
CA ASP A 225 -11.04 18.23 10.88
C ASP A 225 -11.11 16.69 10.73
N HIS A 226 -10.23 16.10 9.91
CA HIS A 226 -10.30 14.69 9.52
C HIS A 226 -8.94 13.96 9.66
N PRO A 227 -8.21 14.06 10.78
CA PRO A 227 -6.91 13.40 10.91
C PRO A 227 -7.08 11.88 10.89
N TYR A 228 -6.36 11.18 10.01
CA TYR A 228 -6.48 9.74 9.87
C TYR A 228 -5.12 9.05 9.85
N GLY A 229 -4.93 8.05 10.70
CA GLY A 229 -3.69 7.29 10.74
C GLY A 229 -3.55 6.39 11.98
N PHE A 230 -2.57 5.49 11.91
CA PHE A 230 -2.25 4.52 12.96
C PHE A 230 -0.74 4.34 13.04
N SER A 231 -0.13 4.46 14.22
CA SER A 231 1.32 4.18 14.38
C SER A 231 1.70 2.77 13.92
N LEU A 232 0.80 1.77 14.12
CA LEU A 232 1.04 0.39 13.68
C LEU A 232 1.27 0.27 12.18
N SER A 233 0.75 1.18 11.34
CA SER A 233 0.93 1.14 9.89
C SER A 233 2.41 1.27 9.49
N LYS A 234 3.22 2.04 10.22
CA LYS A 234 4.68 2.12 10.06
C LYS A 234 5.34 0.73 10.19
N GLU A 235 4.93 -0.05 11.19
CA GLU A 235 5.47 -1.40 11.42
C GLU A 235 4.99 -2.43 10.39
N ILE A 236 3.78 -2.29 9.90
CA ILE A 236 3.25 -3.11 8.80
C ILE A 236 4.02 -2.80 7.52
N PHE A 237 4.18 -1.52 7.18
CA PHE A 237 4.86 -1.07 5.96
C PHE A 237 6.32 -1.56 5.89
N LYS A 238 7.08 -1.49 6.99
CA LYS A 238 8.46 -2.03 7.07
C LYS A 238 8.59 -3.50 6.65
N ARG A 239 7.50 -4.27 6.68
CA ARG A 239 7.46 -5.71 6.35
C ARG A 239 6.82 -5.99 4.99
N MET A 240 6.31 -4.97 4.32
CA MET A 240 5.75 -5.05 2.97
C MET A 240 6.85 -4.85 1.92
N PRO A 241 6.70 -5.40 0.72
CA PRO A 241 7.66 -5.19 -0.37
C PRO A 241 7.53 -3.81 -1.03
N ASN A 242 6.48 -3.05 -0.71
CA ASN A 242 6.20 -1.72 -1.23
C ASN A 242 7.22 -0.70 -0.71
N ASP A 243 7.47 0.33 -1.51
CA ASP A 243 8.33 1.45 -1.15
C ASP A 243 7.73 2.75 -1.73
N THR A 244 8.20 3.91 -1.31
CA THR A 244 7.79 5.22 -1.81
C THR A 244 9.00 6.15 -1.85
N ASP A 245 8.90 7.27 -2.53
CA ASP A 245 9.95 8.29 -2.60
C ASP A 245 10.39 8.80 -1.22
N PHE A 246 9.50 8.77 -0.23
CA PHE A 246 9.84 9.12 1.14
C PHE A 246 10.94 8.24 1.73
N SER A 247 11.06 6.98 1.30
CA SER A 247 12.16 6.10 1.76
C SER A 247 13.54 6.62 1.36
N VAL A 248 13.63 7.36 0.26
CA VAL A 248 14.89 7.99 -0.16
C VAL A 248 15.22 9.17 0.76
N ALA A 249 14.22 10.01 1.07
CA ALA A 249 14.37 11.12 2.02
C ALA A 249 14.77 10.61 3.43
N GLU A 250 14.12 9.53 3.89
CA GLU A 250 14.41 8.89 5.17
C GLU A 250 15.85 8.34 5.23
N ARG A 251 16.34 7.72 4.15
CA ARG A 251 17.76 7.30 4.02
C ARG A 251 18.74 8.48 4.03
N ALA A 252 18.29 9.63 3.55
CA ALA A 252 19.05 10.89 3.65
C ALA A 252 18.97 11.55 5.03
N ASN A 253 18.31 10.93 6.02
CA ASN A 253 18.04 11.44 7.36
C ASN A 253 17.19 12.71 7.37
N ILE A 254 16.28 12.88 6.42
CA ILE A 254 15.34 14.00 6.38
C ILE A 254 14.02 13.53 6.99
N PRO A 255 13.54 14.19 8.07
CA PRO A 255 12.29 13.84 8.70
C PRO A 255 11.08 14.16 7.82
N GLY A 256 9.97 13.45 8.04
CA GLY A 256 8.76 13.72 7.29
C GLY A 256 7.61 12.79 7.61
N MET A 257 6.55 12.95 6.83
CA MET A 257 5.34 12.12 6.85
C MET A 257 5.03 11.62 5.45
N ASP A 258 4.45 10.44 5.40
CA ASP A 258 4.04 9.75 4.18
C ASP A 258 2.53 9.46 4.27
N PHE A 259 1.78 9.99 3.31
CA PHE A 259 0.33 9.88 3.24
C PHE A 259 -0.07 9.01 2.07
N ALA A 260 -0.99 8.07 2.29
CA ALA A 260 -1.55 7.28 1.20
C ALA A 260 -3.02 6.93 1.44
N PHE A 261 -3.74 6.70 0.36
CA PHE A 261 -5.01 6.02 0.37
C PHE A 261 -4.88 4.63 -0.27
N VAL A 262 -5.76 3.69 0.11
CA VAL A 262 -5.65 2.29 -0.29
C VAL A 262 -6.99 1.65 -0.69
N GLY A 263 -8.03 2.46 -0.88
CA GLY A 263 -9.36 1.96 -1.29
C GLY A 263 -9.41 1.61 -2.78
N GLU A 264 -10.25 0.65 -3.15
CA GLU A 264 -10.33 0.04 -4.50
C GLU A 264 -8.93 -0.34 -5.04
N ARG A 265 -8.15 -1.01 -4.20
CA ARG A 265 -6.77 -1.40 -4.54
C ARG A 265 -6.66 -2.36 -5.73
N ASN A 266 -7.75 -3.01 -6.13
CA ASN A 266 -7.80 -3.77 -7.38
C ASN A 266 -7.55 -2.93 -8.63
N HIS A 267 -7.71 -1.60 -8.57
CA HIS A 267 -7.39 -0.67 -9.64
C HIS A 267 -5.90 -0.32 -9.72
N TYR A 268 -5.17 -0.49 -8.61
CA TYR A 268 -3.75 -0.15 -8.51
C TYR A 268 -2.91 -0.82 -9.58
N HIS A 269 -2.15 -0.01 -10.33
CA HIS A 269 -1.29 -0.44 -11.43
C HIS A 269 -2.04 -1.14 -12.59
N THR A 270 -3.30 -0.81 -12.81
CA THR A 270 -4.13 -1.34 -13.90
C THR A 270 -4.74 -0.20 -14.73
N PRO A 271 -5.32 -0.49 -15.92
CA PRO A 271 -6.05 0.52 -16.68
C PRO A 271 -7.23 1.16 -15.93
N ASN A 272 -7.68 0.55 -14.83
CA ASN A 272 -8.75 1.09 -13.99
C ASN A 272 -8.27 2.20 -13.02
N ASP A 273 -6.97 2.41 -12.89
CA ASP A 273 -6.44 3.60 -12.22
C ASP A 273 -6.48 4.80 -13.18
N ASN A 274 -7.69 5.28 -13.43
CA ASN A 274 -8.02 6.30 -14.41
C ASN A 274 -8.90 7.41 -13.79
N ILE A 275 -9.12 8.48 -14.54
CA ILE A 275 -9.87 9.66 -14.08
C ILE A 275 -11.32 9.31 -13.72
N GLU A 276 -11.96 8.39 -14.46
CA GLU A 276 -13.36 8.00 -14.28
C GLU A 276 -13.60 7.26 -12.96
N ASN A 277 -12.62 6.47 -12.53
CA ASN A 277 -12.72 5.66 -11.32
C ASN A 277 -12.20 6.37 -10.06
N LEU A 278 -11.52 7.51 -10.21
CA LEU A 278 -10.95 8.23 -9.07
C LEU A 278 -12.03 8.94 -8.26
N ASP A 279 -12.10 8.63 -6.97
CA ASP A 279 -12.95 9.33 -6.02
C ASP A 279 -12.33 10.69 -5.64
N ILE A 280 -12.93 11.77 -6.09
CA ILE A 280 -12.43 13.13 -5.82
C ILE A 280 -12.36 13.49 -4.32
N ARG A 281 -13.10 12.77 -3.46
CA ARG A 281 -13.04 12.95 -2.01
C ARG A 281 -11.66 12.57 -1.45
N THR A 282 -10.97 11.62 -2.10
CA THR A 282 -9.59 11.25 -1.75
C THR A 282 -8.63 12.42 -1.97
N ILE A 283 -8.78 13.14 -3.10
CA ILE A 283 -8.01 14.37 -3.37
C ILE A 283 -8.28 15.43 -2.29
N GLN A 284 -9.55 15.58 -1.86
CA GLN A 284 -9.90 16.50 -0.76
C GLN A 284 -9.12 16.17 0.50
N HIS A 285 -9.11 14.90 0.88
CA HIS A 285 -8.45 14.45 2.11
C HIS A 285 -6.92 14.58 2.03
N HIS A 286 -6.30 14.27 0.88
CA HIS A 286 -4.87 14.56 0.65
C HIS A 286 -4.56 16.05 0.82
N GLY A 287 -5.36 16.90 0.20
CA GLY A 287 -5.18 18.34 0.28
C GLY A 287 -5.36 18.89 1.69
N GLU A 288 -6.35 18.40 2.45
CA GLU A 288 -6.55 18.78 3.86
C GLU A 288 -5.34 18.39 4.72
N ASN A 289 -4.83 17.16 4.57
CA ASN A 289 -3.62 16.68 5.25
C ASN A 289 -2.42 17.59 4.97
N ILE A 290 -2.11 17.83 3.68
CA ILE A 290 -0.96 18.65 3.27
C ILE A 290 -1.12 20.08 3.76
N LEU A 291 -2.29 20.69 3.56
CA LEU A 291 -2.53 22.09 3.88
C LEU A 291 -2.45 22.35 5.39
N SER A 292 -3.09 21.49 6.20
CA SER A 292 -3.05 21.58 7.66
C SER A 292 -1.62 21.42 8.18
N ALA A 293 -0.94 20.32 7.80
CA ALA A 293 0.42 20.06 8.23
C ALA A 293 1.38 21.20 7.78
N SER A 294 1.25 21.67 6.53
CA SER A 294 2.12 22.73 6.01
C SER A 294 1.97 24.04 6.78
N LYS A 295 0.75 24.51 7.08
CA LYS A 295 0.51 25.76 7.79
C LYS A 295 1.21 25.80 9.14
N GLU A 296 1.10 24.72 9.89
CA GLU A 296 1.74 24.59 11.21
C GLU A 296 3.26 24.49 11.08
N LEU A 297 3.76 23.58 10.23
CA LEU A 297 5.20 23.37 10.05
C LEU A 297 5.92 24.60 9.51
N LEU A 298 5.31 25.35 8.60
CA LEU A 298 5.92 26.56 8.02
C LEU A 298 6.12 27.68 9.03
N SER A 299 5.45 27.64 10.17
CA SER A 299 5.55 28.60 11.27
C SER A 299 6.38 28.10 12.44
N ALA A 300 6.58 26.77 12.54
CA ALA A 300 7.24 26.10 13.65
C ALA A 300 8.75 26.31 13.71
N ASP A 301 9.36 25.98 14.84
CA ASP A 301 10.80 25.83 14.98
C ASP A 301 11.19 24.34 14.83
N TRP A 302 11.95 24.02 13.80
CA TRP A 302 12.33 22.63 13.50
C TRP A 302 13.58 22.14 14.24
N ASN A 303 14.21 22.99 15.07
CA ASN A 303 15.33 22.56 15.91
C ASN A 303 14.89 21.54 16.97
N GLU A 304 13.59 21.50 17.32
CA GLU A 304 13.00 20.60 18.28
C GLU A 304 11.92 19.73 17.63
N MET A 305 12.31 18.63 16.99
CA MET A 305 11.37 17.66 16.42
C MET A 305 10.56 16.90 17.49
N GLY A 306 10.96 17.03 18.76
CA GLY A 306 10.31 16.38 19.89
C GLY A 306 10.73 14.91 20.05
N GLU A 307 9.89 14.14 20.74
CA GLU A 307 10.12 12.72 21.02
C GLU A 307 9.35 11.82 20.06
N GLU A 308 9.69 10.52 20.05
CA GLU A 308 8.88 9.51 19.38
C GLU A 308 7.51 9.44 20.03
N SER A 309 6.46 9.57 19.23
CA SER A 309 5.07 9.58 19.67
C SER A 309 4.26 8.51 18.93
N VAL A 310 3.33 7.90 19.64
CA VAL A 310 2.35 6.95 19.10
C VAL A 310 1.02 7.66 18.85
N TYR A 311 0.31 7.28 17.79
CA TYR A 311 -0.92 7.95 17.37
C TYR A 311 -1.99 6.99 16.85
N LEU A 312 -3.24 7.44 16.97
CA LEU A 312 -4.43 6.77 16.48
C LEU A 312 -5.47 7.83 16.12
N GLY A 313 -5.91 7.84 14.87
CA GLY A 313 -6.89 8.82 14.36
C GLY A 313 -7.95 8.21 13.48
N SER A 314 -9.04 8.95 13.29
CA SER A 314 -10.13 8.59 12.38
C SER A 314 -10.66 9.83 11.67
N THR A 315 -11.22 9.65 10.48
CA THR A 315 -11.74 10.75 9.62
C THR A 315 -12.89 11.55 10.24
N TYR A 316 -13.38 11.20 11.43
CA TYR A 316 -14.39 11.97 12.18
C TYR A 316 -13.79 12.90 13.24
N GLY A 317 -12.53 13.34 13.06
CA GLY A 317 -11.89 14.28 13.98
C GLY A 317 -11.45 13.67 15.31
N PHE A 318 -11.48 12.34 15.46
CA PHE A 318 -10.85 11.68 16.60
C PHE A 318 -9.35 11.55 16.35
N TRP A 319 -8.57 12.15 17.22
CA TRP A 319 -7.12 12.02 17.24
C TRP A 319 -6.62 11.80 18.66
N SER A 320 -5.75 10.83 18.84
CA SER A 320 -5.07 10.53 20.10
C SER A 320 -3.59 10.32 19.82
N GLN A 321 -2.75 11.07 20.53
CA GLN A 321 -1.30 10.90 20.49
C GLN A 321 -0.68 11.13 21.84
N TRP A 322 0.43 10.47 22.12
CA TRP A 322 1.29 10.73 23.27
C TRP A 322 2.71 10.26 23.01
N LYS A 323 3.67 10.82 23.75
CA LYS A 323 5.07 10.37 23.71
C LYS A 323 5.18 8.91 24.07
N SER A 324 5.89 8.13 23.27
CA SER A 324 6.08 6.69 23.50
C SER A 324 6.61 6.40 24.91
N SER A 325 7.44 7.29 25.46
CA SER A 325 7.96 7.24 26.83
C SER A 325 6.86 7.24 27.91
N TYR A 326 5.66 7.76 27.64
CA TYR A 326 4.54 7.77 28.58
C TYR A 326 3.73 6.47 28.59
N SER A 327 3.92 5.58 27.61
CA SER A 327 3.16 4.34 27.47
C SER A 327 3.24 3.46 28.73
N LEU A 328 4.41 3.35 29.35
CA LEU A 328 4.59 2.58 30.58
C LEU A 328 3.81 3.21 31.78
N TYR A 329 3.81 4.53 31.90
CA TYR A 329 3.06 5.24 32.96
C TYR A 329 1.55 5.06 32.77
N ILE A 330 1.06 5.14 31.52
CA ILE A 330 -0.35 4.90 31.18
C ILE A 330 -0.73 3.46 31.53
N LEU A 331 0.12 2.48 31.24
CA LEU A 331 -0.08 1.09 31.61
C LEU A 331 -0.20 0.91 33.11
N ILE A 332 0.78 1.41 33.87
CA ILE A 332 0.79 1.29 35.34
C ILE A 332 -0.46 1.96 35.96
N PHE A 333 -0.81 3.16 35.50
CA PHE A 333 -1.98 3.84 35.94
C PHE A 333 -3.28 3.06 35.66
N SER A 334 -3.42 2.50 34.48
CA SER A 334 -4.54 1.65 34.08
C SER A 334 -4.64 0.39 34.94
N LEU A 335 -3.51 -0.24 35.26
CA LEU A 335 -3.44 -1.40 36.14
C LEU A 335 -3.86 -1.04 37.61
N VAL A 336 -3.47 0.13 38.10
CA VAL A 336 -3.92 0.62 39.43
C VAL A 336 -5.43 0.82 39.45
N LEU A 337 -6.00 1.43 38.40
CA LEU A 337 -7.46 1.63 38.31
C LEU A 337 -8.18 0.27 38.24
N LEU A 338 -7.73 -0.66 37.46
CA LEU A 338 -8.33 -1.99 37.30
C LEU A 338 -8.24 -2.80 38.60
N SER A 339 -7.07 -2.78 39.26
CA SER A 339 -6.87 -3.44 40.56
C SER A 339 -7.75 -2.87 41.64
N THR A 340 -7.89 -1.54 41.70
CA THR A 340 -8.78 -0.85 42.65
C THR A 340 -10.24 -1.24 42.41
N ALA A 341 -10.66 -1.31 41.14
CA ALA A 341 -11.99 -1.76 40.77
C ALA A 341 -12.24 -3.21 41.21
N MET A 342 -11.25 -4.09 41.02
CA MET A 342 -11.33 -5.49 41.43
C MET A 342 -11.46 -5.65 42.95
N LEU A 343 -10.64 -4.94 43.74
CA LEU A 343 -10.71 -4.95 45.21
C LEU A 343 -12.06 -4.50 45.71
N ARG A 344 -12.67 -3.46 45.10
CA ARG A 344 -14.00 -2.96 45.45
C ARG A 344 -15.13 -3.90 45.08
N SER A 345 -14.94 -4.69 44.03
CA SER A 345 -15.97 -5.62 43.52
C SER A 345 -16.10 -6.91 44.34
N THR A 346 -15.28 -7.11 45.36
CA THR A 346 -15.31 -8.29 46.26
C THR A 346 -15.27 -9.64 45.50
N LEU A 347 -14.60 -9.68 44.36
CA LEU A 347 -14.46 -10.89 43.54
C LEU A 347 -13.45 -11.84 44.15
N ASP A 348 -13.75 -13.14 44.04
CA ASP A 348 -12.79 -14.19 44.40
C ASP A 348 -11.63 -14.26 43.42
N PHE A 349 -10.42 -14.23 43.94
CA PHE A 349 -9.19 -14.26 43.13
C PHE A 349 -9.11 -15.51 42.22
N LYS A 350 -9.52 -16.67 42.73
CA LYS A 350 -9.52 -17.93 41.95
C LYS A 350 -10.47 -17.84 40.77
N SER A 351 -11.67 -17.31 40.95
CA SER A 351 -12.66 -17.16 39.90
C SER A 351 -12.21 -16.19 38.81
N VAL A 352 -11.57 -15.07 39.19
CA VAL A 352 -10.97 -14.12 38.26
C VAL A 352 -9.81 -14.76 37.50
N SER A 353 -8.95 -15.53 38.20
CA SER A 353 -7.83 -16.24 37.52
C SER A 353 -8.32 -17.23 36.46
N ILE A 354 -9.41 -17.96 36.74
CA ILE A 354 -10.07 -18.83 35.75
C ILE A 354 -10.59 -17.99 34.56
N ALA A 355 -11.21 -16.85 34.82
CA ALA A 355 -11.71 -15.96 33.79
C ALA A 355 -10.57 -15.41 32.89
N VAL A 356 -9.42 -15.06 33.46
CA VAL A 356 -8.23 -14.65 32.69
C VAL A 356 -7.77 -15.75 31.75
N LEU A 357 -7.70 -17.02 32.24
CA LEU A 357 -7.31 -18.16 31.41
C LEU A 357 -8.34 -18.47 30.32
N LEU A 358 -9.60 -18.21 30.55
CA LEU A 358 -10.70 -18.41 29.57
C LEU A 358 -10.84 -17.26 28.56
N SER A 359 -10.32 -16.08 28.87
CA SER A 359 -10.44 -14.90 27.99
C SER A 359 -9.92 -15.14 26.58
N PRO A 360 -8.72 -15.72 26.35
CA PRO A 360 -8.23 -16.01 25.00
C PRO A 360 -9.03 -17.08 24.26
N LEU A 361 -9.89 -17.85 24.92
CA LEU A 361 -10.66 -18.91 24.28
C LEU A 361 -11.60 -18.35 23.20
N THR A 362 -12.28 -17.24 23.48
CA THR A 362 -13.18 -16.61 22.50
C THR A 362 -12.39 -16.02 21.35
N PHE A 363 -11.24 -15.42 21.62
CA PHE A 363 -10.29 -14.98 20.58
C PHE A 363 -9.88 -16.16 19.69
N LEU A 364 -9.38 -17.24 20.28
CA LEU A 364 -8.89 -18.42 19.55
C LEU A 364 -10.01 -19.11 18.74
N THR A 365 -11.21 -19.27 19.30
CA THR A 365 -12.34 -19.86 18.56
C THR A 365 -12.77 -18.97 17.38
N THR A 366 -12.77 -17.65 17.54
CA THR A 366 -13.09 -16.70 16.45
C THR A 366 -12.07 -16.78 15.32
N VAL A 367 -10.79 -16.76 15.63
CA VAL A 367 -9.72 -16.89 14.64
C VAL A 367 -9.79 -18.27 13.95
N LEU A 368 -10.01 -19.35 14.72
CA LEU A 368 -10.09 -20.70 14.19
C LEU A 368 -11.28 -20.88 13.20
N PHE A 369 -12.48 -20.41 13.60
CA PHE A 369 -13.66 -20.49 12.72
C PHE A 369 -13.48 -19.68 11.44
N GLY A 370 -12.92 -18.48 11.55
CA GLY A 370 -12.57 -17.65 10.39
C GLY A 370 -11.57 -18.37 9.47
N ALA A 371 -10.46 -18.83 10.03
CA ALA A 371 -9.44 -19.54 9.25
C ALA A 371 -9.98 -20.81 8.57
N LEU A 372 -10.76 -21.64 9.29
CA LEU A 372 -11.38 -22.83 8.73
C LEU A 372 -12.39 -22.51 7.63
N SER A 373 -13.18 -21.44 7.78
CA SER A 373 -14.16 -21.03 6.78
C SER A 373 -13.49 -20.60 5.48
N PHE A 374 -12.45 -19.77 5.56
CA PHE A 374 -11.71 -19.34 4.38
C PHE A 374 -10.84 -20.44 3.79
N TYR A 375 -10.30 -21.35 4.60
CA TYR A 375 -9.64 -22.55 4.10
C TYR A 375 -10.64 -23.45 3.34
N SER A 376 -11.86 -23.63 3.86
CA SER A 376 -12.92 -24.37 3.18
C SER A 376 -13.33 -23.69 1.86
N LEU A 377 -13.42 -22.36 1.86
CA LEU A 377 -13.67 -21.57 0.64
C LEU A 377 -12.57 -21.84 -0.39
N SER A 378 -11.31 -21.79 0.03
CA SER A 378 -10.15 -22.07 -0.85
C SER A 378 -10.17 -23.47 -1.43
N LEU A 379 -10.59 -24.48 -0.66
CA LEU A 379 -10.72 -25.85 -1.14
C LEU A 379 -11.86 -26.02 -2.16
N LEU A 380 -12.98 -25.33 -1.96
CA LEU A 380 -14.15 -25.43 -2.82
C LEU A 380 -14.02 -24.64 -4.12
N SER A 381 -13.45 -23.44 -4.06
CA SER A 381 -13.26 -22.56 -5.21
C SER A 381 -11.90 -22.71 -5.90
N GLY A 382 -11.01 -23.52 -5.33
CA GLY A 382 -9.61 -23.63 -5.77
C GLY A 382 -8.74 -22.43 -5.40
N ASN A 383 -9.29 -21.27 -5.04
CA ASN A 383 -8.55 -20.07 -4.62
C ASN A 383 -9.36 -19.09 -3.76
N ILE A 384 -8.63 -18.18 -3.10
CA ILE A 384 -9.18 -16.96 -2.52
C ILE A 384 -8.66 -15.78 -3.33
N VAL A 385 -9.58 -15.02 -3.92
CA VAL A 385 -9.28 -13.79 -4.63
C VAL A 385 -9.18 -12.65 -3.62
N SER A 386 -8.21 -11.75 -3.79
CA SER A 386 -8.04 -10.61 -2.87
C SER A 386 -9.25 -9.68 -2.93
N TRP A 387 -9.67 -9.31 -4.11
CA TRP A 387 -10.82 -8.42 -4.34
C TRP A 387 -11.78 -9.10 -5.33
N PRO A 388 -12.71 -9.95 -4.84
CA PRO A 388 -13.68 -10.64 -5.70
C PRO A 388 -14.63 -9.62 -6.34
N GLY A 389 -15.08 -9.91 -7.55
CA GLY A 389 -16.05 -9.09 -8.28
C GLY A 389 -17.35 -8.91 -7.51
N ILE A 390 -17.74 -9.91 -6.73
CA ILE A 390 -18.90 -9.88 -5.82
C ILE A 390 -18.39 -10.18 -4.42
N ASP A 391 -18.31 -9.17 -3.55
CA ASP A 391 -17.68 -9.26 -2.24
C ASP A 391 -18.60 -9.67 -1.07
N TRP A 392 -19.93 -9.52 -1.20
CA TRP A 392 -20.85 -9.81 -0.10
C TRP A 392 -20.74 -11.24 0.48
N PRO A 393 -20.48 -12.32 -0.31
CA PRO A 393 -20.32 -13.64 0.28
C PRO A 393 -19.09 -13.74 1.18
N TYR A 394 -18.00 -13.10 0.78
CA TYR A 394 -16.75 -13.07 1.55
C TYR A 394 -16.93 -12.30 2.86
N ARG A 395 -17.58 -11.13 2.82
CA ARG A 395 -17.91 -10.35 4.02
C ARG A 395 -18.85 -11.10 4.96
N LEU A 396 -19.89 -11.70 4.42
CA LEU A 396 -20.84 -12.49 5.23
C LEU A 396 -20.17 -13.74 5.82
N LEU A 397 -19.25 -14.38 5.08
CA LEU A 397 -18.47 -15.51 5.57
C LEU A 397 -17.54 -15.09 6.73
N LEU A 398 -16.86 -13.96 6.59
CA LEU A 398 -16.00 -13.40 7.63
C LEU A 398 -16.79 -13.07 8.91
N ILE A 399 -17.85 -12.30 8.77
CA ILE A 399 -18.71 -11.90 9.91
C ILE A 399 -19.38 -13.11 10.55
N GLY A 400 -19.96 -13.99 9.73
CA GLY A 400 -20.66 -15.18 10.20
C GLY A 400 -19.73 -16.15 10.94
N SER A 401 -18.55 -16.43 10.39
CA SER A 401 -17.56 -17.29 11.05
C SER A 401 -17.04 -16.69 12.36
N ALA A 402 -16.79 -15.38 12.39
CA ALA A 402 -16.39 -14.68 13.61
C ALA A 402 -17.48 -14.76 14.69
N CYS A 403 -18.76 -14.58 14.31
CA CYS A 403 -19.89 -14.76 15.21
C CYS A 403 -20.05 -16.22 15.72
N LEU A 404 -19.82 -17.22 14.88
CA LEU A 404 -19.85 -18.64 15.29
C LEU A 404 -18.77 -18.93 16.33
N GLY A 405 -17.56 -18.43 16.10
CA GLY A 405 -16.43 -18.56 17.04
C GLY A 405 -16.72 -17.85 18.38
N LEU A 406 -17.25 -16.63 18.31
CA LEU A 406 -17.71 -15.87 19.49
C LEU A 406 -18.77 -16.65 20.31
N ILE A 407 -19.78 -17.23 19.64
CA ILE A 407 -20.83 -18.00 20.31
C ILE A 407 -20.25 -19.26 20.98
N LEU A 408 -19.36 -19.97 20.31
CA LEU A 408 -18.71 -21.15 20.87
C LEU A 408 -17.87 -20.79 22.08
N GLY A 409 -16.96 -19.84 21.95
CA GLY A 409 -16.08 -19.36 23.03
C GLY A 409 -16.87 -18.88 24.24
N SER A 410 -17.88 -18.01 24.03
CA SER A 410 -18.77 -17.54 25.10
C SER A 410 -19.55 -18.66 25.78
N THR A 411 -20.05 -19.65 25.00
CA THR A 411 -20.82 -20.78 25.56
C THR A 411 -19.95 -21.68 26.44
N VAL A 412 -18.70 -21.90 26.04
CA VAL A 412 -17.75 -22.68 26.84
C VAL A 412 -17.33 -21.91 28.10
N SER A 413 -16.94 -20.65 27.96
CA SER A 413 -16.49 -19.80 29.08
C SER A 413 -17.56 -19.65 30.16
N LYS A 414 -18.83 -19.53 29.76
CA LYS A 414 -19.99 -19.47 30.68
C LYS A 414 -20.13 -20.67 31.61
N ARG A 415 -19.59 -21.85 31.25
CA ARG A 415 -19.66 -23.06 32.12
C ARG A 415 -18.75 -22.97 33.33
N TYR A 416 -17.70 -22.13 33.26
CA TYR A 416 -16.61 -22.11 34.22
C TYR A 416 -16.44 -20.72 34.89
N SER A 417 -17.10 -19.67 34.39
CA SER A 417 -17.01 -18.30 34.92
C SER A 417 -18.33 -17.59 34.77
N GLN A 418 -18.56 -16.56 35.60
CA GLN A 418 -19.72 -15.68 35.52
C GLN A 418 -19.38 -14.43 34.68
N GLU A 419 -20.45 -13.73 34.23
CA GLU A 419 -20.33 -12.50 33.42
C GLU A 419 -19.37 -11.49 34.05
N HIS A 420 -19.55 -11.25 35.35
CA HIS A 420 -18.80 -10.22 36.04
C HIS A 420 -17.32 -10.52 36.18
N GLU A 421 -16.95 -11.77 36.47
CA GLU A 421 -15.60 -12.23 36.57
C GLU A 421 -14.93 -12.19 35.19
N MET A 422 -15.68 -12.57 34.14
CA MET A 422 -15.17 -12.60 32.76
C MET A 422 -14.86 -11.20 32.23
N ILE A 423 -15.59 -10.14 32.65
CA ILE A 423 -15.25 -8.76 32.31
C ILE A 423 -13.84 -8.41 32.84
N TYR A 424 -13.55 -8.72 34.08
CA TYR A 424 -12.21 -8.50 34.64
C TYR A 424 -11.16 -9.39 33.97
N GLY A 425 -11.48 -10.66 33.73
CA GLY A 425 -10.60 -11.60 33.06
C GLY A 425 -10.14 -11.10 31.70
N VAL A 426 -11.07 -10.61 30.88
CA VAL A 426 -10.79 -10.04 29.55
C VAL A 426 -9.87 -8.82 29.65
N TRP A 427 -10.13 -7.87 30.55
CA TRP A 427 -9.32 -6.66 30.65
C TRP A 427 -7.95 -6.89 31.29
N ILE A 428 -7.81 -7.89 32.18
CA ILE A 428 -6.51 -8.34 32.68
C ILE A 428 -5.71 -8.99 31.55
N PHE A 429 -6.33 -9.84 30.74
CA PHE A 429 -5.66 -10.41 29.55
C PHE A 429 -5.29 -9.31 28.53
N TRP A 430 -6.16 -8.33 28.32
CA TRP A 430 -5.87 -7.16 27.48
C TRP A 430 -4.67 -6.37 28.00
N SER A 431 -4.55 -6.24 29.33
CA SER A 431 -3.39 -5.59 29.97
C SER A 431 -2.07 -6.31 29.68
N LEU A 432 -2.10 -7.64 29.56
CA LEU A 432 -0.93 -8.40 29.14
C LEU A 432 -0.53 -8.07 27.70
N LEU A 433 -1.49 -7.95 26.79
CA LEU A 433 -1.23 -7.53 25.42
C LEU A 433 -0.70 -6.09 25.37
N ALA A 434 -1.26 -5.19 26.19
CA ALA A 434 -0.77 -3.82 26.32
C ALA A 434 0.68 -3.78 26.85
N LEU A 435 1.03 -4.63 27.81
CA LEU A 435 2.40 -4.76 28.29
C LEU A 435 3.34 -5.25 27.21
N LEU A 436 2.97 -6.33 26.51
CA LEU A 436 3.80 -6.91 25.46
C LEU A 436 4.04 -5.91 24.30
N THR A 437 3.00 -5.18 23.88
CA THR A 437 3.17 -4.17 22.83
C THR A 437 4.00 -2.99 23.31
N THR A 438 3.81 -2.51 24.54
CA THR A 438 4.62 -1.42 25.10
C THR A 438 6.11 -1.75 25.15
N LEU A 439 6.46 -3.02 25.41
CA LEU A 439 7.85 -3.45 25.54
C LEU A 439 8.51 -3.86 24.22
N PHE A 440 7.77 -4.50 23.32
CA PHE A 440 8.34 -5.17 22.14
C PHE A 440 7.86 -4.58 20.79
N LEU A 441 6.76 -3.84 20.80
CA LEU A 441 6.19 -3.22 19.60
C LEU A 441 5.56 -1.86 19.95
N PRO A 442 6.37 -0.85 20.31
CA PRO A 442 5.86 0.43 20.84
C PRO A 442 4.84 1.11 19.92
N ASP A 443 5.01 1.03 18.60
CA ASP A 443 4.09 1.60 17.62
C ASP A 443 2.68 0.98 17.65
N ALA A 444 2.51 -0.20 18.25
CA ALA A 444 1.20 -0.82 18.47
C ALA A 444 0.63 -0.54 19.87
N ALA A 445 1.38 0.09 20.76
CA ALA A 445 0.99 0.23 22.17
C ALA A 445 -0.31 1.00 22.35
N ASN A 446 -0.56 2.04 21.56
CA ASN A 446 -1.76 2.86 21.65
C ASN A 446 -3.06 2.09 21.34
N LEU A 447 -3.00 1.06 20.49
CA LEU A 447 -4.14 0.18 20.20
C LEU A 447 -4.67 -0.54 21.44
N PHE A 448 -3.78 -0.83 22.38
CA PHE A 448 -4.11 -1.55 23.61
C PHE A 448 -4.20 -0.64 24.82
N LEU A 449 -3.34 0.37 24.93
CA LEU A 449 -3.29 1.26 26.09
C LEU A 449 -4.49 2.22 26.15
N LEU A 450 -4.90 2.78 25.01
CA LEU A 450 -6.04 3.70 24.99
C LEU A 450 -7.33 3.02 25.44
N PRO A 451 -7.74 1.85 24.88
CA PRO A 451 -8.88 1.11 25.36
C PRO A 451 -8.74 0.69 26.83
N LEU A 452 -7.55 0.25 27.25
CA LEU A 452 -7.31 -0.18 28.63
C LEU A 452 -7.51 0.94 29.63
N LEU A 453 -6.98 2.13 29.37
CA LEU A 453 -7.09 3.31 30.22
C LEU A 453 -8.57 3.69 30.44
N PHE A 454 -9.32 3.81 29.36
CA PHE A 454 -10.73 4.18 29.45
C PHE A 454 -11.58 3.08 30.09
N ALA A 455 -11.35 1.81 29.67
CA ALA A 455 -12.11 0.70 30.24
C ALA A 455 -11.85 0.49 31.72
N SER A 456 -10.61 0.57 32.21
CA SER A 456 -10.30 0.48 33.62
C SER A 456 -10.93 1.61 34.42
N SER A 457 -10.99 2.84 33.85
CA SER A 457 -11.69 3.98 34.41
C SER A 457 -13.21 3.72 34.53
N LEU A 458 -13.83 3.27 33.43
CA LEU A 458 -15.28 2.97 33.39
C LEU A 458 -15.64 1.82 34.32
N ILE A 459 -14.82 0.77 34.40
CA ILE A 459 -15.02 -0.35 35.31
C ILE A 459 -14.94 0.14 36.78
N LEU A 460 -13.93 0.96 37.12
CA LEU A 460 -13.82 1.53 38.47
C LEU A 460 -15.04 2.38 38.83
N ILE A 461 -15.45 3.31 37.96
CA ILE A 461 -16.63 4.13 38.14
C ILE A 461 -17.87 3.26 38.35
N SER A 462 -18.01 2.17 37.59
CA SER A 462 -19.15 1.25 37.73
C SER A 462 -19.28 0.66 39.12
N THR A 463 -18.19 0.54 39.88
CA THR A 463 -18.23 0.00 41.29
C THR A 463 -18.91 0.93 42.27
N PHE A 464 -19.12 2.21 41.95
CA PHE A 464 -19.81 3.20 42.77
C PHE A 464 -21.29 3.36 42.39
N LEU A 465 -21.74 2.70 41.32
CA LEU A 465 -23.08 2.88 40.74
C LEU A 465 -24.03 1.77 41.13
N LYS A 466 -25.36 2.09 41.11
CA LYS A 466 -26.41 1.09 41.24
C LYS A 466 -26.43 0.17 40.01
N ASP A 467 -26.91 -1.07 40.15
CA ASP A 467 -26.88 -2.11 39.15
C ASP A 467 -27.36 -1.68 37.75
N GLN A 468 -28.40 -0.85 37.68
CA GLN A 468 -28.95 -0.38 36.40
C GLN A 468 -28.01 0.57 35.65
N HIS A 469 -27.24 1.42 36.33
CA HIS A 469 -26.28 2.33 35.74
C HIS A 469 -24.93 1.65 35.53
N LYS A 470 -24.56 0.71 36.39
CA LYS A 470 -23.35 -0.11 36.27
C LYS A 470 -23.24 -0.76 34.91
N LEU A 471 -24.34 -1.33 34.40
CA LEU A 471 -24.39 -2.01 33.12
C LEU A 471 -24.08 -1.10 31.93
N VAL A 472 -24.54 0.16 31.94
CA VAL A 472 -24.27 1.13 30.90
C VAL A 472 -22.78 1.41 30.83
N PHE A 473 -22.11 1.61 31.97
CA PHE A 473 -20.66 1.84 31.99
C PHE A 473 -19.85 0.65 31.52
N LEU A 474 -20.27 -0.57 31.84
CA LEU A 474 -19.61 -1.79 31.35
C LEU A 474 -19.77 -1.96 29.85
N LEU A 475 -20.96 -1.68 29.29
CA LEU A 475 -21.16 -1.69 27.82
C LEU A 475 -20.34 -0.60 27.11
N SER A 476 -20.13 0.54 27.77
CA SER A 476 -19.33 1.62 27.19
C SER A 476 -17.88 1.22 26.98
N THR A 477 -17.36 0.16 27.63
CA THR A 477 -16.02 -0.37 27.38
C THR A 477 -15.88 -0.93 25.95
N LEU A 478 -16.99 -1.36 25.32
CA LEU A 478 -16.99 -1.81 23.92
C LEU A 478 -16.74 -0.66 22.94
N ILE A 479 -17.25 0.55 23.27
CA ILE A 479 -17.10 1.73 22.42
C ILE A 479 -15.63 2.14 22.35
N VAL A 480 -14.94 2.09 23.48
CA VAL A 480 -13.56 2.56 23.59
C VAL A 480 -12.57 1.69 22.81
N ALA A 481 -12.85 0.41 22.69
CA ALA A 481 -12.00 -0.51 21.94
C ALA A 481 -12.24 -0.49 20.41
N LEU A 482 -13.24 0.27 19.97
CA LEU A 482 -13.68 0.29 18.60
C LEU A 482 -12.61 0.80 17.61
N PRO A 483 -12.01 1.99 17.80
CA PRO A 483 -11.03 2.52 16.86
C PRO A 483 -9.83 1.59 16.67
N SER A 484 -9.40 0.93 17.76
CA SER A 484 -8.21 0.06 17.76
C SER A 484 -8.44 -1.33 17.16
N THR A 485 -9.70 -1.77 17.02
CA THR A 485 -10.01 -3.11 16.50
C THR A 485 -10.71 -3.05 15.14
N LEU A 486 -11.88 -2.41 15.06
CA LEU A 486 -12.65 -2.37 13.81
C LEU A 486 -12.07 -1.45 12.75
N GLY A 487 -11.43 -0.34 13.12
CA GLY A 487 -10.75 0.55 12.17
C GLY A 487 -9.66 -0.18 11.38
N LEU A 488 -8.86 -1.00 12.06
CA LEU A 488 -7.82 -1.81 11.43
C LEU A 488 -8.40 -2.93 10.54
N ILE A 489 -9.55 -3.51 10.91
CA ILE A 489 -10.22 -4.51 10.06
C ILE A 489 -10.52 -3.91 8.68
N PHE A 490 -11.14 -2.72 8.64
CA PHE A 490 -11.47 -2.06 7.38
C PHE A 490 -10.24 -1.65 6.59
N ALA A 491 -9.23 -1.06 7.24
CA ALA A 491 -7.99 -0.65 6.59
C ALA A 491 -7.25 -1.85 5.98
N LEU A 492 -7.20 -2.99 6.68
CA LEU A 492 -6.57 -4.22 6.19
C LEU A 492 -7.40 -4.90 5.10
N GLU A 493 -8.74 -4.90 5.18
CA GLU A 493 -9.61 -5.41 4.12
C GLU A 493 -9.38 -4.65 2.81
N GLN A 494 -9.35 -3.32 2.86
CA GLN A 494 -9.11 -2.48 1.70
C GLN A 494 -7.71 -2.68 1.11
N SER A 495 -6.68 -2.70 1.95
CA SER A 495 -5.28 -2.74 1.50
C SER A 495 -4.82 -4.13 1.06
N GLN A 496 -5.30 -5.21 1.67
CA GLN A 496 -4.81 -6.59 1.46
C GLN A 496 -5.84 -7.53 0.86
N GLY A 497 -7.12 -7.16 0.93
CA GLY A 497 -8.23 -8.00 0.47
C GLY A 497 -8.35 -9.32 1.24
N TYR A 498 -9.18 -10.21 0.72
CA TYR A 498 -9.51 -11.48 1.41
C TYR A 498 -8.42 -12.55 1.33
N LYS A 499 -7.45 -12.43 0.41
CA LYS A 499 -6.32 -13.37 0.34
C LYS A 499 -5.48 -13.36 1.62
N LEU A 500 -5.38 -12.21 2.28
CA LEU A 500 -4.69 -12.04 3.57
C LEU A 500 -5.68 -11.88 4.75
N VAL A 501 -6.88 -12.47 4.65
CA VAL A 501 -7.89 -12.44 5.73
C VAL A 501 -7.33 -12.89 7.09
N ILE A 502 -6.29 -13.73 7.10
CA ILE A 502 -5.62 -14.16 8.33
C ILE A 502 -5.05 -12.98 9.13
N ALA A 503 -4.73 -11.86 8.49
CA ALA A 503 -4.28 -10.64 9.14
C ALA A 503 -5.42 -9.86 9.81
N VAL A 504 -6.67 -10.04 9.33
CA VAL A 504 -7.88 -9.39 9.84
C VAL A 504 -8.46 -10.16 11.03
N LEU A 505 -8.38 -11.49 11.01
CA LEU A 505 -9.00 -12.37 12.02
C LEU A 505 -8.55 -12.08 13.46
N PRO A 506 -7.28 -11.74 13.78
CA PRO A 506 -6.89 -11.38 15.13
C PRO A 506 -7.66 -10.19 15.71
N PHE A 507 -7.91 -9.15 14.90
CA PHE A 507 -8.66 -7.97 15.36
C PHE A 507 -10.14 -8.30 15.57
N ALA A 508 -10.73 -9.13 14.71
CA ALA A 508 -12.08 -9.67 14.91
C ALA A 508 -12.15 -10.53 16.19
N GLY A 509 -11.14 -11.35 16.46
CA GLY A 509 -11.01 -12.16 17.67
C GLY A 509 -10.87 -11.32 18.94
N LEU A 510 -10.08 -10.24 18.92
CA LEU A 510 -9.94 -9.32 20.04
C LEU A 510 -11.29 -8.66 20.37
N TYR A 511 -12.01 -8.19 19.37
CA TYR A 511 -13.33 -7.59 19.59
C TYR A 511 -14.37 -8.60 20.08
N ALA A 512 -14.36 -9.82 19.51
CA ALA A 512 -15.20 -10.92 19.97
C ALA A 512 -14.94 -11.27 21.45
N MET A 513 -13.68 -11.28 21.86
CA MET A 513 -13.30 -11.49 23.24
C MET A 513 -13.93 -10.42 24.19
N LEU A 514 -13.91 -9.15 23.78
CA LEU A 514 -14.52 -8.05 24.56
C LEU A 514 -16.05 -8.18 24.67
N ILE A 515 -16.73 -8.66 23.63
CA ILE A 515 -18.20 -8.85 23.63
C ILE A 515 -18.61 -10.08 24.46
N SER A 516 -17.77 -11.12 24.53
CA SER A 516 -18.12 -12.44 25.04
C SER A 516 -18.81 -12.44 26.43
N PRO A 517 -18.40 -11.61 27.44
CA PRO A 517 -19.07 -11.61 28.75
C PRO A 517 -20.53 -11.18 28.68
N PHE A 518 -20.86 -10.26 27.79
CA PHE A 518 -22.22 -9.71 27.65
C PHE A 518 -23.22 -10.67 27.02
N LEU A 519 -22.73 -11.79 26.46
CA LEU A 519 -23.55 -12.85 25.86
C LEU A 519 -23.90 -13.98 26.84
N PHE A 520 -23.36 -13.97 28.06
CA PHE A 520 -23.50 -15.08 29.03
C PHE A 520 -24.94 -15.31 29.52
N SER A 521 -25.83 -14.34 29.44
CA SER A 521 -27.18 -14.41 29.97
C SER A 521 -28.16 -15.26 29.13
N LYS A 522 -27.84 -15.61 27.90
CA LYS A 522 -28.75 -16.34 26.99
C LYS A 522 -28.25 -17.74 26.60
N ASN A 523 -29.22 -18.60 26.27
CA ASN A 523 -28.89 -19.85 25.59
C ASN A 523 -28.65 -19.58 24.11
N MET A 524 -27.40 -19.72 23.65
CA MET A 524 -26.95 -19.36 22.31
C MET A 524 -27.09 -20.48 21.28
N LYS A 525 -27.69 -21.64 21.63
CA LYS A 525 -27.86 -22.77 20.68
C LYS A 525 -28.61 -22.38 19.42
N ASN A 526 -29.75 -21.67 19.57
CA ASN A 526 -30.54 -21.23 18.42
C ASN A 526 -29.79 -20.16 17.60
N ALA A 527 -29.00 -19.27 18.26
CA ALA A 527 -28.17 -18.28 17.58
C ALA A 527 -27.09 -18.93 16.70
N PHE A 528 -26.49 -20.04 17.17
CA PHE A 528 -25.52 -20.80 16.38
C PHE A 528 -26.14 -21.33 15.07
N LEU A 529 -27.39 -21.85 15.10
CA LEU A 529 -28.09 -22.28 13.91
C LEU A 529 -28.51 -21.11 12.99
N ILE A 530 -29.01 -20.01 13.59
CA ILE A 530 -29.46 -18.83 12.83
C ILE A 530 -28.29 -18.17 12.08
N ILE A 531 -27.11 -18.15 12.67
CA ILE A 531 -25.91 -17.57 12.04
C ILE A 531 -25.20 -18.60 11.14
N GLY A 532 -25.22 -19.87 11.53
CA GLY A 532 -24.56 -20.95 10.78
C GLY A 532 -25.15 -21.16 9.38
N LEU A 533 -26.46 -21.07 9.23
CA LEU A 533 -27.10 -21.24 7.92
C LEU A 533 -26.70 -20.12 6.91
N PRO A 534 -26.80 -18.81 7.22
CA PRO A 534 -26.29 -17.77 6.33
C PRO A 534 -24.79 -17.89 6.05
N THR A 535 -23.98 -18.31 7.04
CA THR A 535 -22.54 -18.52 6.86
C THR A 535 -22.26 -19.65 5.86
N LEU A 536 -23.01 -20.75 5.92
CA LEU A 536 -22.92 -21.84 4.95
C LEU A 536 -23.41 -21.40 3.55
N ILE A 537 -24.48 -20.62 3.49
CA ILE A 537 -24.95 -20.03 2.21
C ILE A 537 -23.84 -19.12 1.62
N ALA A 538 -23.20 -18.30 2.45
CA ALA A 538 -22.11 -17.44 2.02
C ALA A 538 -20.89 -18.24 1.52
N LEU A 539 -20.54 -19.32 2.20
CA LEU A 539 -19.48 -20.24 1.76
C LEU A 539 -19.82 -20.85 0.39
N PHE A 540 -21.04 -21.35 0.22
CA PHE A 540 -21.49 -21.92 -1.04
C PHE A 540 -21.57 -20.87 -2.15
N ALA A 541 -22.13 -19.69 -1.87
CA ALA A 541 -22.20 -18.60 -2.83
C ALA A 541 -20.80 -18.14 -3.26
N GLY A 542 -19.90 -17.91 -2.30
CA GLY A 542 -18.53 -17.47 -2.59
C GLY A 542 -17.70 -18.51 -3.36
N SER A 543 -18.05 -19.80 -3.26
CA SER A 543 -17.37 -20.85 -4.02
C SER A 543 -17.93 -21.08 -5.45
N ASN A 544 -19.13 -20.52 -5.78
CA ASN A 544 -19.80 -20.75 -7.05
C ASN A 544 -20.13 -19.47 -7.83
N MET A 545 -19.87 -18.29 -7.29
CA MET A 545 -20.07 -17.03 -7.99
C MET A 545 -18.85 -16.64 -8.83
N ASN A 546 -19.08 -15.83 -9.84
CA ASN A 546 -18.00 -15.25 -10.64
C ASN A 546 -17.05 -14.47 -9.74
N LEU A 547 -15.78 -14.85 -9.77
CA LEU A 547 -14.73 -14.26 -8.95
C LEU A 547 -14.31 -12.89 -9.49
N TYR A 548 -14.54 -12.61 -10.77
CA TYR A 548 -14.09 -11.42 -11.49
C TYR A 548 -15.23 -10.76 -12.24
N THR A 549 -15.11 -9.44 -12.42
CA THR A 549 -16.03 -8.58 -13.17
C THR A 549 -15.21 -7.55 -13.96
N GLU A 550 -15.85 -6.75 -14.81
CA GLU A 550 -15.17 -5.64 -15.52
C GLU A 550 -14.61 -4.59 -14.54
N GLU A 551 -15.31 -4.33 -13.43
CA GLU A 551 -14.83 -3.41 -12.38
C GLU A 551 -13.68 -4.01 -11.56
N ARG A 552 -13.67 -5.33 -11.39
CA ARG A 552 -12.64 -6.08 -10.64
C ARG A 552 -12.14 -7.25 -11.48
N PRO A 553 -11.36 -6.95 -12.55
CA PRO A 553 -10.91 -7.95 -13.49
C PRO A 553 -9.83 -8.88 -12.90
N GLN A 554 -9.70 -10.04 -13.51
CA GLN A 554 -8.54 -10.90 -13.28
C GLN A 554 -7.32 -10.27 -13.95
N HIS A 555 -6.23 -10.18 -13.20
CA HIS A 555 -4.98 -9.63 -13.71
C HIS A 555 -4.25 -10.69 -14.55
N VAL A 556 -4.06 -10.38 -15.83
CA VAL A 556 -3.43 -11.25 -16.82
C VAL A 556 -2.56 -10.44 -17.76
N ASN A 557 -1.25 -10.68 -17.75
CA ASN A 557 -0.32 -10.11 -18.71
C ASN A 557 0.05 -11.12 -19.80
N ILE A 558 0.23 -10.65 -21.02
CA ILE A 558 0.73 -11.41 -22.17
C ILE A 558 2.20 -11.06 -22.36
N HIS A 559 3.06 -12.06 -22.34
CA HIS A 559 4.49 -11.87 -22.56
C HIS A 559 4.91 -12.64 -23.82
N PHE A 560 5.51 -11.92 -24.75
CA PHE A 560 6.13 -12.45 -25.94
C PHE A 560 7.65 -12.43 -25.80
N PHE A 561 8.32 -13.48 -26.22
CA PHE A 561 9.78 -13.63 -26.21
C PHE A 561 10.24 -14.10 -27.58
N GLU A 562 11.25 -13.47 -28.11
CA GLU A 562 11.88 -13.84 -29.35
C GLU A 562 13.40 -13.77 -29.22
N ASN A 563 14.04 -14.87 -29.53
CA ASN A 563 15.49 -14.91 -29.67
C ASN A 563 15.83 -14.72 -31.16
N ILE A 564 16.35 -13.55 -31.48
CA ILE A 564 16.61 -13.12 -32.88
C ILE A 564 17.71 -13.96 -33.53
N ASP A 565 18.68 -14.46 -32.76
CA ASP A 565 19.81 -15.22 -33.30
C ASP A 565 19.43 -16.65 -33.67
N THR A 566 18.34 -17.17 -33.10
CA THR A 566 17.87 -18.55 -33.31
C THR A 566 16.52 -18.63 -34.03
N ASP A 567 15.88 -17.48 -34.26
CA ASP A 567 14.54 -17.36 -34.86
C ASP A 567 13.46 -18.17 -34.12
N ARG A 568 13.59 -18.26 -32.76
CA ARG A 568 12.65 -18.95 -31.91
C ARG A 568 11.82 -17.95 -31.11
N SER A 569 10.52 -18.10 -31.17
CA SER A 569 9.56 -17.21 -30.52
C SER A 569 8.59 -17.99 -29.66
N TYR A 570 8.23 -17.41 -28.53
CA TYR A 570 7.30 -17.98 -27.55
C TYR A 570 6.42 -16.90 -26.96
N PHE A 571 5.23 -17.26 -26.55
CA PHE A 571 4.46 -16.39 -25.67
C PHE A 571 4.02 -17.14 -24.42
N HIS A 572 3.78 -16.40 -23.35
CA HIS A 572 3.17 -16.94 -22.14
C HIS A 572 2.24 -15.91 -21.51
N LEU A 573 1.33 -16.41 -20.70
CA LEU A 573 0.46 -15.59 -19.89
C LEU A 573 0.97 -15.59 -18.46
N SER A 574 1.12 -14.43 -17.85
CA SER A 574 1.45 -14.28 -16.42
C SER A 574 0.26 -13.73 -15.66
N GLY A 575 -0.02 -14.28 -14.47
CA GLY A 575 -1.14 -13.84 -13.65
C GLY A 575 -1.51 -14.85 -12.57
N ASN A 576 -2.61 -14.63 -11.86
CA ASN A 576 -3.09 -15.55 -10.82
C ASN A 576 -3.88 -16.73 -11.42
N TYR A 577 -3.22 -17.59 -12.19
CA TYR A 577 -3.87 -18.71 -12.90
C TYR A 577 -4.15 -19.94 -12.07
N LYS A 578 -3.67 -20.04 -10.85
CA LYS A 578 -3.87 -21.26 -10.04
C LYS A 578 -5.33 -21.70 -9.89
N ASN A 579 -6.28 -20.92 -10.43
CA ASN A 579 -7.67 -20.99 -10.04
C ASN A 579 -8.69 -20.61 -11.11
N VAL A 580 -8.33 -20.67 -12.37
CA VAL A 580 -9.34 -20.72 -13.42
C VAL A 580 -10.03 -22.07 -13.27
N THR A 581 -11.17 -22.08 -12.59
CA THR A 581 -12.03 -23.25 -12.53
C THR A 581 -12.85 -23.32 -13.81
N ALA A 582 -13.30 -24.51 -14.20
CA ALA A 582 -14.15 -24.74 -15.37
C ALA A 582 -15.51 -23.99 -15.33
N SER A 583 -15.75 -23.18 -14.32
CA SER A 583 -16.94 -22.33 -14.13
C SER A 583 -16.75 -20.87 -14.54
N ASP A 584 -15.56 -20.45 -14.97
CA ASP A 584 -15.37 -19.09 -15.48
C ASP A 584 -15.99 -18.98 -16.87
N PRO A 585 -16.80 -17.92 -17.15
CA PRO A 585 -17.43 -17.76 -18.45
C PRO A 585 -16.34 -17.56 -19.52
N GLU A 586 -16.24 -18.48 -20.45
CA GLU A 586 -15.26 -18.51 -21.55
C GLU A 586 -13.83 -18.14 -21.09
N PRO A 587 -13.09 -19.08 -20.50
CA PRO A 587 -11.72 -18.80 -20.12
C PRO A 587 -10.93 -18.42 -21.39
N LEU A 588 -10.13 -17.37 -21.26
CA LEU A 588 -9.09 -17.03 -22.23
C LEU A 588 -8.19 -18.23 -22.57
N ILE A 589 -8.29 -19.28 -21.81
CA ILE A 589 -7.46 -20.47 -21.73
C ILE A 589 -8.04 -21.65 -22.52
N GLU A 590 -9.35 -21.71 -22.82
CA GLU A 590 -9.90 -22.80 -23.65
C GLU A 590 -9.25 -22.91 -25.03
N PRO A 591 -8.98 -21.80 -25.75
CA PRO A 591 -8.18 -21.88 -26.98
C PRO A 591 -6.72 -22.22 -26.72
N LEU A 592 -6.17 -21.90 -25.53
CA LEU A 592 -4.77 -22.13 -25.18
C LEU A 592 -4.50 -23.57 -24.71
N ASP A 593 -5.43 -24.20 -24.01
CA ASP A 593 -5.31 -25.62 -23.63
C ASP A 593 -5.25 -26.53 -24.87
N SER A 594 -5.83 -26.11 -25.98
CA SER A 594 -5.73 -26.82 -27.25
C SER A 594 -4.39 -26.59 -28.00
N PHE A 595 -3.59 -25.61 -27.58
CA PHE A 595 -2.30 -25.25 -28.19
C PHE A 595 -1.09 -25.61 -27.33
N VAL A 596 -1.31 -26.06 -26.07
CA VAL A 596 -0.21 -26.32 -25.13
C VAL A 596 0.26 -27.77 -25.29
N GLU A 597 1.17 -28.03 -26.20
CA GLU A 597 2.18 -29.05 -25.97
C GLU A 597 3.20 -28.48 -24.97
N VAL A 598 3.43 -29.21 -23.88
CA VAL A 598 4.43 -28.84 -22.87
C VAL A 598 5.80 -28.86 -23.53
N ILE A 599 6.30 -27.68 -23.88
CA ILE A 599 7.66 -27.50 -24.40
C ILE A 599 8.63 -27.88 -23.27
N ASP A 600 9.57 -28.76 -23.59
CA ASP A 600 10.59 -29.21 -22.64
C ASP A 600 11.39 -28.00 -22.17
N LYS A 601 11.43 -27.75 -20.86
CA LYS A 601 12.10 -26.61 -20.22
C LYS A 601 13.55 -26.42 -20.63
N LYS A 602 14.19 -27.43 -21.23
CA LYS A 602 15.60 -27.41 -21.64
C LYS A 602 15.91 -26.50 -22.84
N ASP A 603 14.94 -26.24 -23.69
CA ASP A 603 15.18 -25.44 -24.91
C ASP A 603 15.00 -23.93 -24.72
N LEU A 604 14.34 -23.51 -23.65
CA LEU A 604 14.20 -22.10 -23.22
C LEU A 604 15.32 -21.64 -22.28
N VAL A 605 16.26 -22.48 -22.01
CA VAL A 605 17.04 -22.67 -20.81
C VAL A 605 18.00 -21.56 -20.41
N SER A 606 18.37 -20.66 -21.27
CA SER A 606 19.28 -19.59 -20.78
C SER A 606 18.53 -18.40 -20.18
N PHE A 607 17.26 -18.18 -20.53
CA PHE A 607 16.54 -16.95 -20.21
C PHE A 607 15.10 -17.12 -19.76
N ALA A 608 14.57 -18.35 -19.70
CA ALA A 608 13.22 -18.56 -19.21
C ALA A 608 13.21 -18.57 -17.68
N PRO A 609 12.22 -17.91 -17.08
CA PRO A 609 12.12 -17.82 -15.62
C PRO A 609 11.78 -19.14 -14.96
N ASP A 610 12.33 -19.33 -13.75
CA ASP A 610 11.91 -20.36 -12.80
C ASP A 610 10.51 -20.12 -12.20
N TYR A 611 9.70 -19.27 -12.79
CA TYR A 611 8.30 -19.16 -12.39
C TYR A 611 7.52 -20.37 -12.90
N GLN A 612 6.61 -20.87 -12.06
CA GLN A 612 5.70 -21.96 -12.39
C GLN A 612 4.68 -21.52 -13.45
N PHE A 613 5.11 -21.33 -14.69
CA PHE A 613 4.22 -21.00 -15.79
C PHE A 613 3.54 -22.27 -16.27
N ARG A 614 2.23 -22.27 -16.27
CA ARG A 614 1.40 -23.36 -16.78
C ARG A 614 1.19 -23.28 -18.29
N TYR A 615 1.43 -22.12 -18.92
CA TYR A 615 0.98 -21.84 -20.27
C TYR A 615 2.05 -21.13 -21.09
N TRP A 616 2.96 -21.91 -21.67
CA TRP A 616 3.86 -21.50 -22.71
C TRP A 616 3.41 -22.09 -24.03
N SER A 617 3.48 -21.31 -25.12
CA SER A 617 3.25 -21.78 -26.46
C SER A 617 4.32 -21.26 -27.41
N GLU A 618 4.72 -22.08 -28.39
CA GLU A 618 5.47 -21.57 -29.51
C GLU A 618 4.67 -20.50 -30.23
N SER A 619 5.35 -19.49 -30.74
CA SER A 619 4.77 -18.38 -31.47
C SER A 619 5.47 -18.20 -32.82
N SER A 620 4.81 -17.51 -33.72
CA SER A 620 5.47 -17.05 -34.95
C SER A 620 6.46 -15.93 -34.59
N SER A 621 7.54 -15.80 -35.39
CA SER A 621 8.45 -14.65 -35.31
C SER A 621 7.67 -13.35 -35.51
N SER A 622 8.05 -12.30 -34.76
CA SER A 622 7.51 -10.97 -34.95
C SER A 622 7.96 -10.30 -36.26
N GLY A 623 9.06 -10.76 -36.81
CA GLY A 623 9.75 -10.08 -37.90
C GLY A 623 10.41 -8.76 -37.51
N TRP A 624 10.49 -8.47 -36.19
CA TRP A 624 11.10 -7.24 -35.67
C TRP A 624 12.62 -7.36 -35.64
N GLU A 625 13.28 -6.23 -35.87
CA GLU A 625 14.72 -6.13 -35.68
C GLU A 625 15.07 -5.92 -34.21
N GLY A 626 16.15 -6.52 -33.74
CA GLY A 626 16.61 -6.40 -32.37
C GLY A 626 17.36 -5.11 -32.05
N PRO A 627 17.68 -4.90 -30.77
CA PRO A 627 18.40 -3.71 -30.36
C PRO A 627 19.79 -3.61 -30.98
N LEU A 628 20.26 -2.39 -31.19
CA LEU A 628 21.60 -2.10 -31.72
C LEU A 628 22.56 -1.86 -30.55
N ILE A 629 23.78 -2.36 -30.74
CA ILE A 629 24.90 -2.13 -29.86
C ILE A 629 26.15 -1.87 -30.67
N SER A 630 26.93 -0.92 -30.23
CA SER A 630 28.30 -0.70 -30.74
C SER A 630 29.24 -0.50 -29.54
N SER A 631 30.46 -0.98 -29.67
CA SER A 631 31.49 -0.83 -28.65
C SER A 631 32.74 -0.19 -29.22
N SER A 632 33.44 0.58 -28.40
CA SER A 632 34.73 1.15 -28.70
C SER A 632 35.66 1.06 -27.48
N GLU A 633 36.97 0.92 -27.75
CA GLU A 633 37.94 0.95 -26.65
C GLU A 633 37.91 2.31 -25.93
N SER A 634 37.79 2.29 -24.62
CA SER A 634 37.91 3.50 -23.84
C SER A 634 39.37 3.91 -23.68
N LEU A 635 39.58 5.21 -23.42
CA LEU A 635 40.91 5.73 -23.04
C LEU A 635 41.40 5.20 -21.70
N GLU A 636 40.51 4.69 -20.87
CA GLU A 636 40.82 4.11 -19.56
C GLU A 636 41.15 2.62 -19.72
N LYS A 637 42.18 2.16 -19.03
CA LYS A 637 42.61 0.76 -19.06
C LYS A 637 41.47 -0.14 -18.49
N ASN A 638 41.26 -1.30 -19.12
CA ASN A 638 40.24 -2.28 -18.77
C ASN A 638 38.80 -1.74 -18.85
N SER A 639 38.55 -0.78 -19.72
CA SER A 639 37.23 -0.17 -19.92
C SER A 639 36.85 -0.15 -21.37
N ILE A 640 35.55 -0.27 -21.66
CA ILE A 640 34.95 -0.09 -22.98
C ILE A 640 33.79 0.91 -22.88
N ASP A 641 33.64 1.68 -23.94
CA ASP A 641 32.48 2.54 -24.14
C ASP A 641 31.49 1.83 -25.05
N VAL A 642 30.24 1.68 -24.60
CA VAL A 642 29.18 0.96 -25.30
C VAL A 642 28.05 1.92 -25.58
N ASN A 643 27.60 1.98 -26.83
CA ASN A 643 26.40 2.72 -27.22
C ASN A 643 25.27 1.73 -27.54
N ILE A 644 24.12 1.94 -26.93
CA ILE A 644 22.95 1.07 -27.02
C ILE A 644 21.74 1.87 -27.51
N ARG A 645 20.95 1.27 -28.43
CA ARG A 645 19.71 1.86 -28.94
C ARG A 645 18.67 0.79 -29.23
N SER A 646 17.40 1.06 -28.84
CA SER A 646 16.25 0.33 -29.37
C SER A 646 15.80 0.95 -30.68
N ILE A 647 15.57 0.13 -31.72
CA ILE A 647 15.04 0.61 -33.00
C ILE A 647 13.53 0.50 -33.09
N ARG A 648 12.89 -0.14 -32.14
CA ARG A 648 11.42 -0.26 -32.03
C ARG A 648 10.84 0.54 -30.84
N SER A 649 11.55 1.57 -30.39
CA SER A 649 11.12 2.44 -29.28
C SER A 649 10.80 1.68 -27.98
N ALA A 650 11.58 0.64 -27.66
CA ALA A 650 11.38 -0.12 -26.42
C ALA A 650 11.56 0.77 -25.19
N SER A 651 10.66 0.62 -24.24
CA SER A 651 10.68 1.39 -23.00
C SER A 651 11.84 1.01 -22.07
N ARG A 652 12.35 -0.22 -22.22
CA ARG A 652 13.42 -0.76 -21.37
C ARG A 652 14.42 -1.57 -22.18
N ILE A 653 15.69 -1.46 -21.77
CA ILE A 653 16.78 -2.34 -22.24
C ILE A 653 17.43 -3.01 -21.01
N ILE A 654 17.84 -4.27 -21.17
CA ILE A 654 18.61 -5.01 -20.18
C ILE A 654 19.91 -5.48 -20.84
N LEU A 655 21.03 -5.09 -20.26
CA LEU A 655 22.34 -5.61 -20.62
C LEU A 655 22.75 -6.70 -19.64
N LEU A 656 23.07 -7.88 -20.16
CA LEU A 656 23.51 -9.05 -19.41
C LEU A 656 24.95 -9.40 -19.79
N LEU A 657 25.83 -9.41 -18.81
CA LEU A 657 27.22 -9.86 -18.98
C LEU A 657 27.49 -11.02 -18.01
N PRO A 658 28.15 -12.08 -18.46
CA PRO A 658 28.39 -13.24 -17.61
C PRO A 658 29.29 -12.90 -16.43
N GLN A 659 29.16 -13.65 -15.34
CA GLN A 659 29.92 -13.43 -14.10
C GLN A 659 31.45 -13.52 -14.31
N ASP A 660 31.90 -14.39 -15.21
CA ASP A 660 33.32 -14.57 -15.54
C ASP A 660 33.90 -13.39 -16.32
N SER A 661 33.09 -12.49 -16.86
CA SER A 661 33.53 -11.21 -17.41
C SER A 661 34.19 -10.30 -16.39
N LYS A 662 33.98 -10.54 -15.08
CA LYS A 662 34.52 -9.74 -13.96
C LYS A 662 34.22 -8.25 -14.09
N LEU A 663 32.98 -7.92 -14.49
CA LEU A 663 32.51 -6.51 -14.54
C LEU A 663 32.56 -5.90 -13.14
N ASN A 664 33.41 -4.88 -12.97
CA ASN A 664 33.62 -4.21 -11.68
C ASN A 664 32.62 -3.07 -11.46
N SER A 665 32.44 -2.24 -12.49
CA SER A 665 31.47 -1.13 -12.42
C SER A 665 31.00 -0.73 -13.81
N PHE A 666 29.87 -0.06 -13.86
CA PHE A 666 29.41 0.66 -15.04
C PHE A 666 29.18 2.12 -14.73
N GLN A 667 29.26 2.97 -15.74
CA GLN A 667 28.96 4.40 -15.64
C GLN A 667 27.99 4.81 -16.72
N ILE A 668 26.96 5.55 -16.33
CA ILE A 668 25.99 6.16 -17.24
C ILE A 668 25.81 7.63 -16.85
N GLY A 669 26.04 8.54 -17.78
CA GLY A 669 26.13 9.97 -17.46
C GLY A 669 27.17 10.22 -16.34
N SER A 670 26.75 10.89 -15.27
CA SER A 670 27.59 11.16 -14.10
C SER A 670 27.58 10.03 -13.05
N VAL A 671 26.76 9.01 -13.23
CA VAL A 671 26.54 7.95 -12.21
C VAL A 671 27.44 6.77 -12.48
N LYS A 672 28.27 6.42 -11.49
CA LYS A 672 29.05 5.17 -11.47
C LYS A 672 28.47 4.23 -10.42
N ARG A 673 28.21 2.97 -10.83
CA ARG A 673 27.61 1.93 -9.99
C ARG A 673 28.31 0.59 -10.13
N MET A 674 28.25 -0.22 -9.08
CA MET A 674 28.58 -1.65 -9.18
C MET A 674 27.37 -2.38 -9.78
N PRO A 675 27.56 -3.30 -10.74
CA PRO A 675 26.45 -4.05 -11.31
C PRO A 675 25.92 -5.06 -10.30
N SER A 676 24.63 -5.37 -10.37
CA SER A 676 24.03 -6.44 -9.58
C SER A 676 24.31 -7.78 -10.24
N LEU A 677 24.98 -8.70 -9.52
CA LEU A 677 25.10 -10.09 -9.93
C LEU A 677 23.82 -10.84 -9.54
N SER A 678 23.13 -11.42 -10.50
CA SER A 678 21.94 -12.21 -10.25
C SER A 678 22.30 -13.58 -9.66
N SER A 679 21.84 -13.86 -8.44
CA SER A 679 22.06 -15.13 -7.73
C SER A 679 20.96 -16.16 -7.95
N SER A 680 19.82 -15.76 -8.52
CA SER A 680 18.65 -16.63 -8.70
C SER A 680 17.81 -16.16 -9.89
N GLY A 681 16.87 -17.00 -10.33
CA GLY A 681 15.94 -16.67 -11.38
C GLY A 681 16.55 -16.65 -12.79
N TYR A 682 15.97 -15.85 -13.66
CA TYR A 682 16.23 -15.79 -15.11
C TYR A 682 17.66 -15.53 -15.51
N PHE A 683 18.32 -14.62 -14.79
CA PHE A 683 19.63 -14.11 -15.14
C PHE A 683 20.72 -14.60 -14.19
N LYS A 684 20.49 -15.75 -13.54
CA LYS A 684 21.47 -16.33 -12.62
C LYS A 684 22.83 -16.47 -13.29
N GLY A 685 23.86 -15.94 -12.63
CA GLY A 685 25.23 -15.96 -13.16
C GLY A 685 25.58 -14.82 -14.12
N PHE A 686 24.67 -13.84 -14.27
CA PHE A 686 24.92 -12.62 -15.05
C PHE A 686 24.93 -11.38 -14.18
N TYR A 687 25.79 -10.44 -14.52
CA TYR A 687 25.64 -9.04 -14.14
C TYR A 687 24.50 -8.44 -14.95
N VAL A 688 23.57 -7.75 -14.27
CA VAL A 688 22.36 -7.23 -14.90
C VAL A 688 22.33 -5.71 -14.75
N ILE A 689 22.19 -5.00 -15.87
CA ILE A 689 22.00 -3.55 -15.91
C ILE A 689 20.66 -3.27 -16.60
N TYR A 690 19.72 -2.68 -15.86
CA TYR A 690 18.41 -2.29 -16.38
C TYR A 690 18.41 -0.80 -16.72
N LEU A 691 17.98 -0.48 -17.93
CA LEU A 691 17.82 0.88 -18.44
C LEU A 691 16.35 1.13 -18.74
N ASN A 692 15.72 2.04 -18.02
CA ASN A 692 14.31 2.43 -18.24
C ASN A 692 14.23 3.75 -19.02
N GLY A 693 13.10 3.98 -19.69
CA GLY A 693 12.85 5.23 -20.40
C GLY A 693 13.70 5.43 -21.64
N ILE A 694 14.17 4.35 -22.26
CA ILE A 694 15.10 4.42 -23.40
C ILE A 694 14.38 4.90 -24.67
N TYR A 695 13.30 4.26 -25.05
CA TYR A 695 12.57 4.57 -26.28
C TYR A 695 13.51 4.76 -27.49
N ASP A 696 13.52 5.94 -28.13
CA ASP A 696 14.36 6.23 -29.31
C ASP A 696 15.74 6.82 -28.96
N LYS A 697 16.13 6.84 -27.68
CA LYS A 697 17.39 7.42 -27.23
C LYS A 697 18.56 6.49 -27.51
N GLU A 698 19.66 7.06 -27.99
CA GLU A 698 20.97 6.44 -27.88
C GLU A 698 21.52 6.62 -26.48
N THR A 699 22.07 5.56 -25.91
CA THR A 699 22.53 5.55 -24.52
C THR A 699 23.96 5.05 -24.44
N ASP A 700 24.84 5.93 -23.96
CA ASP A 700 26.25 5.62 -23.75
C ASP A 700 26.48 5.08 -22.35
N ILE A 701 27.17 3.94 -22.26
CA ILE A 701 27.54 3.28 -21.01
C ILE A 701 29.03 2.96 -21.07
N LYS A 702 29.76 3.35 -20.04
CA LYS A 702 31.12 2.88 -19.85
C LYS A 702 31.11 1.65 -18.94
N LEU A 703 31.70 0.57 -19.40
CA LEU A 703 31.87 -0.67 -18.65
C LEU A 703 33.31 -0.80 -18.19
N ASN A 704 33.54 -1.03 -16.90
CA ASN A 704 34.88 -1.17 -16.31
C ASN A 704 35.03 -2.57 -15.73
N PHE A 705 36.05 -3.29 -16.17
CA PHE A 705 36.32 -4.66 -15.78
C PHE A 705 37.53 -4.72 -14.84
N GLU A 706 37.69 -5.80 -14.07
CA GLU A 706 38.94 -6.05 -13.35
C GLU A 706 40.08 -6.28 -14.34
N GLU A 707 39.81 -7.08 -15.37
CA GLU A 707 40.68 -7.35 -16.51
C GLU A 707 39.79 -7.48 -17.75
N TYR A 708 40.01 -6.61 -18.76
CA TYR A 708 39.20 -6.64 -19.97
C TYR A 708 39.89 -7.49 -21.03
N GLU A 709 39.18 -8.48 -21.54
CA GLU A 709 39.54 -9.28 -22.70
C GLU A 709 38.48 -9.10 -23.80
N ARG A 710 38.90 -8.94 -25.06
CA ARG A 710 37.97 -8.88 -26.20
C ARG A 710 37.22 -10.19 -26.36
N GLY A 711 35.97 -10.11 -26.83
CA GLY A 711 35.15 -11.28 -27.10
C GLY A 711 34.31 -11.73 -25.90
N ILE A 712 34.01 -10.83 -24.96
CA ILE A 712 33.02 -11.10 -23.89
C ILE A 712 31.66 -11.29 -24.55
N GLU A 713 31.17 -12.53 -24.52
CA GLU A 713 29.82 -12.84 -24.98
C GLU A 713 28.78 -12.46 -23.89
N GLY A 714 27.76 -11.71 -24.27
CA GLY A 714 26.66 -11.31 -23.44
C GLY A 714 25.33 -11.29 -24.18
N TYR A 715 24.32 -10.66 -23.55
CA TYR A 715 23.03 -10.53 -24.21
C TYR A 715 22.48 -9.13 -24.00
N LEU A 716 21.80 -8.63 -25.02
CA LEU A 716 21.05 -7.39 -24.98
C LEU A 716 19.57 -7.71 -25.19
N LEU A 717 18.74 -7.30 -24.25
CA LEU A 717 17.30 -7.50 -24.29
C LEU A 717 16.62 -6.14 -24.42
N ASP A 718 15.66 -6.07 -25.31
CA ASP A 718 14.84 -4.89 -25.56
C ASP A 718 13.38 -5.25 -25.27
N ILE A 719 12.71 -4.44 -24.45
CA ILE A 719 11.38 -4.72 -23.92
C ILE A 719 10.45 -3.56 -24.23
N SER A 720 9.37 -3.84 -24.96
CA SER A 720 8.27 -2.91 -25.23
C SER A 720 6.95 -3.45 -24.70
N THR A 721 5.94 -2.59 -24.58
CA THR A 721 4.56 -2.97 -24.27
C THR A 721 3.74 -3.30 -25.52
N GLU A 722 4.28 -3.06 -26.71
CA GLU A 722 3.65 -3.42 -27.97
C GLU A 722 3.86 -4.91 -28.25
N LEU A 723 2.77 -5.63 -28.51
CA LEU A 723 2.79 -7.05 -28.87
C LEU A 723 2.77 -7.24 -30.38
N PRO A 724 3.33 -8.35 -30.93
CA PRO A 724 3.20 -8.67 -32.34
C PRO A 724 1.75 -8.83 -32.80
N GLU A 725 1.46 -8.44 -34.05
CA GLU A 725 0.10 -8.46 -34.61
C GLU A 725 -0.59 -9.84 -34.53
N HIS A 726 0.17 -10.94 -34.66
CA HIS A 726 -0.40 -12.28 -34.59
C HIS A 726 -0.92 -12.65 -33.18
N LEU A 727 -0.60 -11.86 -32.13
CA LEU A 727 -1.17 -11.99 -30.79
C LEU A 727 -2.37 -11.06 -30.55
N ALA A 728 -2.81 -10.30 -31.57
CA ALA A 728 -3.93 -9.36 -31.43
C ALA A 728 -5.23 -10.05 -30.98
N GLU A 729 -5.50 -11.27 -31.45
CA GLU A 729 -6.68 -12.05 -31.04
C GLU A 729 -6.67 -12.37 -29.54
N LEU A 730 -5.49 -12.66 -28.95
CA LEU A 730 -5.38 -12.84 -27.50
C LEU A 730 -5.65 -11.54 -26.74
N TYR A 731 -5.21 -10.42 -27.29
CA TYR A 731 -5.46 -9.11 -26.72
C TYR A 731 -6.96 -8.77 -26.72
N GLU A 732 -7.67 -9.04 -27.83
CA GLU A 732 -9.11 -8.82 -27.94
C GLU A 732 -9.90 -9.74 -27.02
N LYS A 733 -9.52 -11.02 -26.91
CA LYS A 733 -10.15 -12.01 -26.01
C LYS A 733 -9.95 -11.68 -24.54
N ARG A 734 -8.91 -10.92 -24.19
CA ARG A 734 -8.68 -10.47 -22.82
C ARG A 734 -9.63 -9.34 -22.37
N SER A 735 -10.40 -8.73 -23.27
CA SER A 735 -11.36 -7.69 -22.92
C SER A 735 -12.44 -8.17 -21.93
N GLY A 736 -13.00 -7.27 -21.15
CA GLY A 736 -14.05 -7.55 -20.18
C GLY A 736 -13.51 -7.90 -18.79
N VAL A 737 -13.56 -9.17 -18.39
CA VAL A 737 -13.18 -9.62 -17.03
C VAL A 737 -11.67 -9.80 -16.80
N PHE A 738 -10.83 -9.48 -17.78
CA PHE A 738 -9.38 -9.59 -17.70
C PHE A 738 -8.71 -8.22 -17.93
N SER A 739 -7.63 -7.95 -17.21
CA SER A 739 -6.89 -6.69 -17.32
C SER A 739 -5.38 -6.90 -17.13
N PRO A 740 -4.54 -6.19 -17.86
CA PRO A 740 -3.10 -6.16 -17.54
C PRO A 740 -2.84 -5.45 -16.22
N VAL A 741 -1.67 -5.70 -15.62
CA VAL A 741 -1.27 -5.12 -14.34
C VAL A 741 0.23 -4.81 -14.30
N HIS A 742 0.61 -3.77 -13.56
CA HIS A 742 2.01 -3.34 -13.34
C HIS A 742 2.74 -3.03 -14.66
N ARG A 743 3.76 -3.83 -14.99
CA ARG A 743 4.53 -3.69 -16.22
C ARG A 743 3.76 -4.15 -17.46
N GLY A 744 2.65 -4.86 -17.27
CA GLY A 744 1.69 -5.27 -18.26
C GLY A 744 2.21 -6.24 -19.31
N ASP A 745 1.63 -6.12 -20.48
CA ASP A 745 2.05 -6.87 -21.64
C ASP A 745 3.46 -6.48 -22.06
N GLN A 746 4.25 -7.46 -22.42
CA GLN A 746 5.65 -7.22 -22.81
C GLN A 746 6.03 -8.08 -24.01
N ALA A 747 6.68 -7.44 -24.99
CA ALA A 747 7.43 -8.15 -26.00
C ALA A 747 8.93 -7.94 -25.75
N MET A 748 9.64 -9.03 -25.53
CA MET A 748 11.07 -9.06 -25.25
C MET A 748 11.83 -9.68 -26.41
N LEU A 749 12.68 -8.91 -27.07
CA LEU A 749 13.62 -9.40 -28.05
C LEU A 749 14.99 -9.61 -27.41
N ILE A 750 15.58 -10.77 -27.63
CA ILE A 750 16.87 -11.18 -27.07
C ILE A 750 17.87 -11.31 -28.19
N LYS A 751 19.00 -10.65 -28.06
CA LYS A 751 20.10 -10.67 -29.01
C LYS A 751 21.42 -11.01 -28.33
N LYS A 752 22.16 -11.98 -28.84
CA LYS A 752 23.53 -12.24 -28.39
C LYS A 752 24.44 -11.09 -28.83
N ILE A 753 25.36 -10.69 -27.99
CA ILE A 753 26.32 -9.62 -28.27
C ILE A 753 27.74 -10.10 -27.95
N GLU A 754 28.72 -9.48 -28.58
CA GLU A 754 30.16 -9.66 -28.32
C GLU A 754 30.79 -8.28 -28.09
N LEU A 755 31.50 -8.13 -26.96
CA LEU A 755 32.13 -6.88 -26.50
C LEU A 755 33.65 -7.02 -26.50
#